data_307ac8999832073f87217778cff15daa
#
_entry.id   307ac8999832073f87217778cff15daa
#
_cell.length_a   1.000
_cell.length_b   1.000
_cell.length_c   1.000
_cell.angle_alpha   90.00
_cell.angle_beta   90.00
_cell.angle_gamma   90.00
#
_symmetry.space_group_name_H-M   'P 1'
#
loop_
_entity.id
_entity.type
_entity.pdbx_description
1 polymer ?
#
loop_
_entity_poly.entity_id
_entity_poly.type
_entity_poly.pdbx_seq_one_letter_code
_entity_poly.pdbx_strand_id
1 'polypeptide(L)'
;MSGARSRPWAETANGRRAAPPVFLFRRRRKRKRKGAAVGGAASAGRGAAVPVNDGRGRRRATMQWRSLVLGLLLLRLGLHAVLWLAPGLCLRPRFPFPFAARRPPCLGAPGGGGAAHCSAQGPRAPKMVXXXXXXXXXXXXXXXXXXXXXXXXXXXXXXXXXXXXXXXXXXXXXRMFAFGYDSYMRHAFPRDELDPLHCRGRGPDWRDPSNLNINDVLGNYSLTLIDALDTLAVMGNSSEFQKAVKLVIDTVSFDKDSTVQVFEATIRVLGSLLSAHIIITDTKQPFGDMTIKDYDNELLHMAHDLAVRLLPAFENTKTGIPYPRVNLKKGVPPNSNNETCTAGAGSLLVEFGILSRLLGDSTFEWVARRAVKALWNLRSNNTGLLGNVVNIQTGHWVGKQSGLGAGSDSFYEYLLKSYILFGEREDLEMFXDAYRSIQNHLRRGREACNEGEGDPPLYVNVNMFTGQLMNTWIDSLQAFFPGLQVLIGDVEDAICLHAFYYAIWKRYGALPERYNWQLQAPDVPFYPLRPELVESTYLLYQATKNPFYLHVGMDILQSLEKYTKAKCGYATLHHVVEKTKEDRMESFFLSETCKYLYLLFDEENPVHKSGNKYMFTTEGHIVSVDKRFRDSLWQDTLPGEEDSTEXIKSNELKAVNFSSNCNRVPDERRYLLPLKSNYMRQIDRMVGLI
;
A
#
# COMPACT_ATOMS: atom_id res chain seq x y z
N MET A 1 -2.43 -2.41 -0.14
CA MET A 1 -1.75 -3.35 -1.01
C MET A 1 -0.88 -4.23 -0.20
N SER A 2 -1.34 -5.38 0.08
CA SER A 2 -0.56 -6.28 0.90
C SER A 2 0.34 -7.15 0.04
N GLY A 3 1.45 -7.51 0.59
CA GLY A 3 2.40 -8.36 -0.08
C GLY A 3 2.01 -9.82 -0.20
N ALA A 4 0.80 -10.18 0.19
CA ALA A 4 0.45 -11.61 0.23
C ALA A 4 0.11 -12.19 -1.16
N ARG A 5 1.00 -12.01 -2.07
CA ARG A 5 0.84 -12.50 -3.45
C ARG A 5 1.60 -13.79 -3.62
N SER A 6 1.16 -14.81 -2.94
CA SER A 6 1.89 -16.07 -2.88
C SER A 6 1.45 -17.12 -3.90
N ARG A 7 0.78 -16.72 -4.97
CA ARG A 7 0.39 -17.69 -6.00
C ARG A 7 1.26 -17.54 -7.24
N PRO A 8 1.79 -18.64 -7.75
CA PRO A 8 2.56 -18.58 -9.00
C PRO A 8 1.66 -18.19 -10.16
N TRP A 9 2.19 -17.36 -11.02
CA TRP A 9 1.55 -16.87 -12.23
C TRP A 9 1.52 -17.96 -13.31
N ALA A 10 0.92 -19.08 -13.01
CA ALA A 10 0.87 -20.17 -13.95
C ALA A 10 -0.52 -20.37 -14.54
N GLU A 11 -1.17 -19.25 -14.88
CA GLU A 11 -2.38 -19.37 -15.70
C GLU A 11 -2.10 -18.76 -17.07
N THR A 12 -2.14 -19.60 -18.06
CA THR A 12 -1.98 -19.23 -19.46
C THR A 12 -3.05 -18.23 -19.88
N ALA A 13 -2.63 -17.28 -20.69
CA ALA A 13 -3.43 -16.14 -21.15
C ALA A 13 -4.63 -16.50 -22.04
N ASN A 14 -4.96 -17.78 -22.20
CA ASN A 14 -6.11 -18.19 -23.01
C ASN A 14 -7.16 -18.80 -22.10
N GLY A 15 -8.30 -18.13 -22.03
CA GLY A 15 -9.44 -18.49 -21.19
C GLY A 15 -10.13 -19.81 -21.52
N ARG A 16 -9.37 -20.83 -21.90
CA ARG A 16 -9.88 -22.19 -21.99
C ARG A 16 -9.48 -22.91 -20.70
N ARG A 17 -10.46 -23.43 -20.02
CA ARG A 17 -10.26 -24.32 -18.87
C ARG A 17 -9.38 -25.48 -19.29
N ALA A 18 -8.11 -25.40 -18.94
CA ALA A 18 -7.25 -26.58 -19.06
C ALA A 18 -7.52 -27.42 -17.81
N ALA A 19 -7.97 -28.63 -18.02
CA ALA A 19 -8.03 -29.64 -16.97
C ALA A 19 -6.61 -29.84 -16.42
N PRO A 20 -6.45 -30.08 -15.12
CA PRO A 20 -5.13 -30.31 -14.58
C PRO A 20 -4.48 -31.52 -15.27
N PRO A 21 -3.19 -31.43 -15.59
CA PRO A 21 -2.52 -32.55 -16.24
C PRO A 21 -2.50 -33.76 -15.30
N VAL A 22 -3.03 -34.84 -15.77
CA VAL A 22 -2.93 -36.13 -15.10
C VAL A 22 -1.49 -36.60 -15.32
N PHE A 23 -0.67 -36.51 -14.29
CA PHE A 23 0.68 -37.06 -14.34
C PHE A 23 0.62 -38.58 -14.34
N LEU A 24 0.79 -39.18 -15.52
CA LEU A 24 1.03 -40.61 -15.66
C LEU A 24 2.50 -40.89 -15.29
N PHE A 25 2.71 -41.45 -14.11
CA PHE A 25 4.02 -41.96 -13.71
C PHE A 25 4.43 -43.12 -14.58
N ARG A 26 5.31 -42.88 -15.56
CA ARG A 26 6.04 -43.97 -16.22
C ARG A 26 7.19 -44.39 -15.29
N ARG A 27 7.01 -45.57 -14.66
CA ARG A 27 8.10 -46.23 -13.93
C ARG A 27 9.16 -46.71 -14.94
N ARG A 28 10.31 -46.06 -14.96
CA ARG A 28 11.50 -46.59 -15.62
C ARG A 28 12.17 -47.60 -14.67
N ARG A 29 12.14 -48.89 -15.08
CA ARG A 29 12.93 -49.94 -14.40
C ARG A 29 14.41 -49.67 -14.67
N LYS A 30 15.18 -49.44 -13.61
CA LYS A 30 16.66 -49.45 -13.67
C LYS A 30 17.15 -50.88 -13.67
N ARG A 31 17.82 -51.30 -14.72
CA ARG A 31 18.60 -52.54 -14.77
C ARG A 31 19.90 -52.34 -13.96
N LYS A 32 20.07 -53.19 -12.96
CA LYS A 32 21.34 -53.31 -12.21
C LYS A 32 22.40 -54.00 -13.12
N ARG A 33 23.52 -53.35 -13.27
CA ARG A 33 24.77 -54.05 -13.72
C ARG A 33 25.73 -54.11 -12.54
N LYS A 34 26.15 -55.33 -12.21
CA LYS A 34 27.20 -55.63 -11.26
C LYS A 34 28.55 -55.44 -11.96
N GLY A 35 29.51 -54.85 -11.27
CA GLY A 35 30.90 -54.79 -11.70
C GLY A 35 31.82 -54.60 -10.48
N ALA A 36 32.80 -55.47 -10.44
CA ALA A 36 33.59 -55.80 -9.27
C ALA A 36 34.65 -54.79 -8.86
N ALA A 37 35.04 -54.89 -7.58
CA ALA A 37 36.09 -54.16 -6.88
C ALA A 37 37.48 -54.65 -7.22
N VAL A 38 38.45 -53.75 -7.20
CA VAL A 38 39.83 -54.11 -6.82
C VAL A 38 40.47 -52.90 -6.13
N GLY A 39 41.08 -53.15 -4.99
CA GLY A 39 41.63 -52.18 -4.10
C GLY A 39 43.09 -51.76 -4.42
N GLY A 40 43.59 -50.88 -3.64
CA GLY A 40 44.99 -50.44 -3.64
C GLY A 40 45.24 -49.36 -2.63
N ALA A 41 46.09 -49.67 -1.69
CA ALA A 41 46.36 -48.90 -0.48
C ALA A 41 47.55 -47.93 -0.60
N ALA A 42 47.58 -46.99 0.34
CA ALA A 42 48.71 -46.32 1.01
C ALA A 42 49.53 -45.31 0.15
N SER A 43 49.98 -44.19 0.65
CA SER A 43 50.70 -43.85 1.85
C SER A 43 50.93 -42.34 1.99
N ALA A 44 51.18 -41.95 3.20
CA ALA A 44 51.57 -40.71 3.84
C ALA A 44 52.54 -39.74 3.14
N GLY A 45 52.35 -38.46 3.46
CA GLY A 45 53.40 -37.45 3.24
C GLY A 45 53.04 -36.11 3.90
N ARG A 46 53.80 -35.78 4.92
CA ARG A 46 53.67 -34.53 5.72
C ARG A 46 54.20 -33.32 4.96
N GLY A 47 53.66 -32.14 5.26
CA GLY A 47 54.29 -30.88 4.89
C GLY A 47 53.49 -29.67 5.35
N ALA A 48 53.85 -29.12 6.49
CA ALA A 48 53.29 -27.89 7.04
C ALA A 48 53.91 -26.66 6.38
N ALA A 49 53.09 -25.70 6.02
CA ALA A 49 53.54 -24.31 5.82
C ALA A 49 52.44 -23.37 6.21
N VAL A 50 52.72 -22.54 7.19
CA VAL A 50 51.89 -21.48 7.71
C VAL A 50 52.14 -20.23 6.87
N PRO A 51 51.11 -19.53 6.35
CA PRO A 51 51.34 -18.18 5.83
C PRO A 51 51.00 -17.12 6.87
N VAL A 52 51.89 -16.18 6.97
CA VAL A 52 51.89 -15.01 7.84
C VAL A 52 50.75 -14.07 7.43
N ASN A 53 50.00 -13.64 8.41
CA ASN A 53 48.86 -12.71 8.31
C ASN A 53 49.39 -11.27 8.25
N ASP A 54 49.12 -10.57 7.16
CA ASP A 54 49.48 -9.15 7.06
C ASP A 54 48.21 -8.29 7.33
N GLY A 55 48.16 -7.75 8.52
CA GLY A 55 47.00 -7.06 9.08
C GLY A 55 46.86 -5.58 8.72
N ARG A 56 46.95 -5.20 7.44
CA ARG A 56 46.93 -3.77 7.09
C ARG A 56 45.68 -3.26 6.35
N GLY A 57 44.65 -4.06 6.29
CA GLY A 57 43.46 -3.67 5.52
C GLY A 57 42.30 -3.03 6.28
N ARG A 58 42.26 -3.14 7.60
CA ARG A 58 41.06 -2.77 8.37
C ARG A 58 41.09 -1.41 9.08
N ARG A 59 42.21 -0.67 9.03
CA ARG A 59 42.30 0.62 9.77
C ARG A 59 41.93 1.87 8.98
N ARG A 60 41.71 1.80 7.66
CA ARG A 60 41.39 3.00 6.88
C ARG A 60 39.90 3.33 6.82
N ALA A 61 39.02 2.35 6.93
CA ALA A 61 37.59 2.57 6.85
C ALA A 61 37.01 3.24 8.10
N THR A 62 37.57 2.95 9.28
CA THR A 62 37.08 3.51 10.54
C THR A 62 37.55 4.94 10.80
N MET A 63 38.59 5.40 10.12
CA MET A 63 39.10 6.76 10.32
C MET A 63 38.36 7.82 9.51
N GLN A 64 37.80 7.45 8.37
CA GLN A 64 36.99 8.38 7.55
C GLN A 64 35.64 8.72 8.18
N TRP A 65 35.06 7.78 8.91
CA TRP A 65 33.75 8.02 9.59
C TRP A 65 33.88 8.96 10.80
N ARG A 66 34.99 8.89 11.54
CA ARG A 66 35.21 9.77 12.69
C ARG A 66 35.46 11.22 12.28
N SER A 67 36.07 11.44 11.13
CA SER A 67 36.32 12.79 10.62
C SER A 67 35.06 13.46 10.05
N LEU A 68 34.12 12.67 9.51
CA LEU A 68 32.84 13.20 9.04
C LEU A 68 31.91 13.59 10.17
N VAL A 69 31.90 12.81 11.25
CA VAL A 69 31.05 13.09 12.42
C VAL A 69 31.54 14.33 13.17
N LEU A 70 32.85 14.54 13.24
CA LEU A 70 33.42 15.73 13.90
C LEU A 70 33.22 16.99 13.07
N GLY A 71 33.23 16.87 11.74
CA GLY A 71 32.96 18.00 10.83
C GLY A 71 31.50 18.47 10.90
N LEU A 72 30.56 17.54 11.08
CA LEU A 72 29.14 17.85 11.19
C LEU A 72 28.75 18.43 12.56
N LEU A 73 29.52 18.13 13.61
CA LEU A 73 29.30 18.69 14.94
C LEU A 73 29.77 20.15 15.08
N LEU A 74 30.77 20.55 14.32
CA LEU A 74 31.28 21.90 14.37
C LEU A 74 30.45 22.88 13.51
N LEU A 75 29.71 22.39 12.52
CA LEU A 75 28.79 23.19 11.71
C LEU A 75 27.45 23.46 12.41
N ARG A 76 27.13 22.70 13.48
CA ARG A 76 25.88 22.88 14.24
C ARG A 76 25.91 24.01 15.25
N LEU A 77 27.10 24.55 15.56
CA LEU A 77 27.23 25.61 16.57
C LEU A 77 27.18 27.03 15.96
N GLY A 78 27.06 27.18 14.66
CA GLY A 78 27.15 28.46 13.99
C GLY A 78 25.87 29.09 13.48
N LEU A 79 24.72 28.41 13.52
CA LEU A 79 23.47 28.98 12.96
C LEU A 79 22.26 28.77 13.85
N HIS A 80 22.19 29.52 14.92
CA HIS A 80 20.92 29.78 15.60
C HIS A 80 20.54 31.25 15.32
N ALA A 81 19.98 31.52 14.20
CA ALA A 81 19.08 32.66 13.97
C ALA A 81 18.49 32.52 12.54
N VAL A 82 17.19 32.69 12.53
CA VAL A 82 16.34 32.90 11.35
C VAL A 82 15.92 31.62 10.63
N LEU A 83 14.75 31.19 10.84
CA LEU A 83 13.58 31.22 9.94
C LEU A 83 12.56 30.15 10.26
N TRP A 84 11.48 30.59 10.81
CA TRP A 84 10.17 30.02 10.62
C TRP A 84 9.76 30.23 9.17
N LEU A 85 9.46 29.21 8.45
CA LEU A 85 8.53 29.18 7.32
C LEU A 85 8.83 28.02 6.35
N ALA A 86 8.08 26.97 6.45
CA ALA A 86 7.85 26.12 5.29
C ALA A 86 6.42 25.60 5.35
N PRO A 87 5.54 26.10 4.51
CA PRO A 87 4.17 25.58 4.41
C PRO A 87 4.18 24.21 3.74
N GLY A 88 3.36 23.33 4.27
CA GLY A 88 3.17 22.00 3.73
C GLY A 88 2.68 22.03 2.29
N LEU A 89 3.25 21.16 1.49
CA LEU A 89 2.83 20.97 0.11
C LEU A 89 1.45 20.33 0.04
N CYS A 90 0.44 21.18 -0.14
CA CYS A 90 -0.86 20.70 -0.60
C CYS A 90 -0.81 20.57 -2.11
N LEU A 91 -0.65 19.35 -2.56
CA LEU A 91 -0.73 19.06 -3.97
C LEU A 91 -2.20 19.03 -4.41
N ARG A 92 -2.66 20.14 -4.96
CA ARG A 92 -3.83 20.11 -5.82
C ARG A 92 -3.32 20.08 -7.27
N PRO A 93 -3.34 18.94 -7.91
CA PRO A 93 -3.12 18.98 -9.35
C PRO A 93 -4.36 19.59 -9.99
N ARG A 94 -4.22 20.80 -10.51
CA ARG A 94 -5.15 21.28 -11.51
C ARG A 94 -4.79 20.57 -12.81
N PHE A 95 -5.49 19.49 -13.07
CA PHE A 95 -5.51 18.99 -14.43
C PHE A 95 -6.36 19.94 -15.26
N PRO A 96 -5.78 20.59 -16.27
CA PRO A 96 -6.61 21.29 -17.24
C PRO A 96 -7.26 20.24 -18.13
N PHE A 97 -8.43 19.78 -17.74
CA PHE A 97 -9.30 19.13 -18.70
C PHE A 97 -9.98 20.24 -19.49
N PRO A 98 -9.78 20.34 -20.79
CA PRO A 98 -10.66 21.16 -21.58
C PRO A 98 -11.96 20.39 -21.79
N PHE A 99 -12.86 20.51 -20.84
CA PHE A 99 -14.24 20.16 -21.12
C PHE A 99 -14.82 21.29 -21.97
N ALA A 100 -14.90 21.04 -23.26
CA ALA A 100 -15.74 21.84 -24.13
C ALA A 100 -17.20 21.54 -23.77
N ALA A 101 -17.75 22.37 -22.89
CA ALA A 101 -19.17 22.35 -22.66
C ALA A 101 -19.87 22.75 -23.95
N ARG A 102 -20.44 21.79 -24.63
CA ARG A 102 -21.40 22.08 -25.70
C ARG A 102 -22.67 22.58 -25.05
N ARG A 103 -22.93 23.87 -25.20
CA ARG A 103 -24.24 24.44 -24.87
C ARG A 103 -25.29 23.91 -25.87
N PRO A 104 -26.47 23.51 -25.42
CA PRO A 104 -27.55 23.18 -26.35
C PRO A 104 -28.02 24.45 -27.05
N PRO A 105 -28.49 24.36 -28.31
CA PRO A 105 -28.93 25.53 -29.05
C PRO A 105 -30.25 26.04 -28.53
N CYS A 106 -30.31 27.36 -28.29
CA CYS A 106 -31.54 28.07 -28.00
C CYS A 106 -32.36 28.17 -29.28
N LEU A 107 -33.53 27.56 -29.31
CA LEU A 107 -34.53 27.79 -30.33
C LEU A 107 -35.29 29.08 -29.97
N GLY A 108 -35.15 30.05 -30.81
CA GLY A 108 -35.86 31.32 -30.69
C GLY A 108 -37.30 31.25 -31.23
N ALA A 109 -38.20 32.00 -30.64
CA ALA A 109 -39.49 32.30 -31.21
C ALA A 109 -39.77 33.80 -31.06
N PRO A 110 -40.49 34.40 -32.00
CA PRO A 110 -40.53 35.84 -32.13
C PRO A 110 -41.76 36.51 -31.55
N GLY A 111 -41.56 37.74 -31.14
CA GLY A 111 -42.48 38.82 -31.44
C GLY A 111 -43.56 39.22 -30.44
N GLY A 112 -43.60 40.50 -30.16
CA GLY A 112 -44.80 41.20 -29.86
C GLY A 112 -44.83 42.05 -28.59
N GLY A 113 -44.83 43.34 -28.81
CA GLY A 113 -44.74 44.42 -27.83
C GLY A 113 -45.97 44.68 -26.95
N GLY A 114 -45.76 45.60 -26.06
CA GLY A 114 -46.86 46.23 -25.31
C GLY A 114 -46.47 46.67 -23.91
N ALA A 115 -46.13 47.93 -23.78
CA ALA A 115 -45.97 48.58 -22.48
C ALA A 115 -47.32 48.90 -21.85
N ALA A 116 -47.49 48.57 -20.61
CA ALA A 116 -48.57 49.10 -19.82
C ALA A 116 -48.15 49.42 -18.39
N HIS A 117 -48.14 50.69 -18.07
CA HIS A 117 -48.04 51.21 -16.70
C HIS A 117 -49.23 50.79 -15.88
N CYS A 118 -49.01 50.24 -14.71
CA CYS A 118 -50.08 50.18 -13.68
C CYS A 118 -49.48 50.60 -12.34
N SER A 119 -50.00 51.78 -11.87
CA SER A 119 -49.79 52.23 -10.51
C SER A 119 -50.82 51.56 -9.61
N ALA A 120 -50.35 50.93 -8.55
CA ALA A 120 -51.28 50.37 -7.56
C ALA A 120 -51.02 50.97 -6.19
N GLN A 121 -51.97 51.74 -5.70
CA GLN A 121 -52.06 52.14 -4.29
C GLN A 121 -52.60 50.97 -3.48
N GLY A 122 -51.79 50.52 -2.46
CA GLY A 122 -52.24 49.47 -1.56
C GLY A 122 -52.87 50.04 -0.27
N PRO A 123 -53.80 49.35 0.30
CA PRO A 123 -54.47 49.81 1.54
C PRO A 123 -53.62 49.50 2.79
N ARG A 124 -53.66 50.43 3.76
CA ARG A 124 -53.00 50.34 5.07
C ARG A 124 -53.60 49.20 5.93
N ALA A 125 -52.73 48.28 6.38
CA ALA A 125 -53.18 47.23 7.29
C ALA A 125 -53.12 47.68 8.76
N PRO A 126 -54.01 47.15 9.58
CA PRO A 126 -54.15 47.62 10.99
C PRO A 126 -53.02 47.10 11.88
N LYS A 127 -52.70 47.94 12.88
CA LYS A 127 -51.55 47.78 13.79
C LYS A 127 -51.64 46.62 14.81
N MET A 128 -52.54 45.71 14.72
CA MET A 128 -52.73 44.65 15.74
C MET A 128 -52.11 43.28 15.41
N VAL A 129 -51.53 43.16 14.32
CA VAL A 129 -50.96 41.89 13.89
C VAL A 129 -49.46 41.74 14.26
N UNK A 130 -49.00 42.66 14.50
CA UNK A 130 -47.58 42.64 14.82
C UNK A 130 -47.23 41.95 16.11
N UNK A 131 -47.99 41.95 17.05
CA UNK A 131 -47.72 41.30 18.31
C UNK A 131 -47.85 39.80 18.19
N UNK A 132 -48.65 39.43 17.47
CA UNK A 132 -48.83 38.04 17.29
C UNK A 132 -47.75 37.42 16.44
N UNK A 133 -47.28 38.10 15.67
CA UNK A 133 -46.22 37.70 14.84
C UNK A 133 -44.94 37.60 15.63
N UNK A 134 -44.82 38.38 16.46
CA UNK A 134 -43.70 38.41 17.30
C UNK A 134 -43.74 37.29 18.34
N UNK A 135 -44.76 37.01 18.70
CA UNK A 135 -44.96 35.90 19.58
C UNK A 135 -44.75 34.58 18.85
N UNK A 136 -45.13 34.59 17.71
CA UNK A 136 -44.92 33.44 16.91
C UNK A 136 -43.50 33.26 16.49
N UNK A 137 -42.91 34.19 16.35
CA UNK A 137 -41.56 34.18 16.03
C UNK A 137 -40.74 33.80 17.23
N UNK A 138 -41.14 34.18 18.21
CA UNK A 138 -40.51 33.83 19.43
C UNK A 138 -40.73 32.39 19.82
N UNK A 139 -41.78 32.04 19.47
CA UNK A 139 -42.09 30.67 19.67
C UNK A 139 -41.37 29.76 18.66
N UNK A 140 -41.25 30.22 17.58
CA UNK A 140 -40.53 29.54 16.59
C UNK A 140 -39.06 29.53 16.90
N UNK A 141 -38.66 30.45 17.38
CA UNK A 141 -37.29 30.57 17.78
C UNK A 141 -37.02 29.75 19.01
N UNK A 142 -37.89 29.70 19.72
CA UNK A 142 -37.83 28.86 20.87
C UNK A 142 -37.88 27.41 20.46
N UNK A 143 -38.61 27.22 19.54
CA UNK A 143 -38.71 25.91 19.05
C UNK A 143 -37.48 25.50 18.27
N UNK A 144 -37.02 26.35 17.67
CA UNK A 144 -35.82 26.14 16.96
C UNK A 144 -34.66 25.94 17.90
N UNK A 145 -34.74 26.61 18.81
CA UNK A 145 -33.75 26.50 19.80
C UNK A 145 -33.88 25.22 20.59
N UNK A 146 -34.96 24.90 20.71
CA UNK A 146 -35.19 23.65 21.33
C UNK A 146 -34.83 22.51 20.42
N UNK A 147 -35.05 22.70 19.24
CA UNK A 147 -34.68 21.76 18.28
C UNK A 147 -33.19 21.70 18.12
N UNK A 148 -32.70 22.69 18.23
CA UNK A 148 -31.30 22.79 18.12
C UNK A 148 -30.65 22.24 19.35
N UNK A 149 -31.22 22.45 20.27
CA UNK A 149 -30.77 21.90 21.50
C UNK A 149 -30.97 20.43 21.55
N UNK A 150 -31.93 20.10 21.00
CA UNK A 150 -32.19 18.71 20.92
C UNK A 150 -31.25 18.06 19.92
N UNK A 151 -31.02 18.69 18.99
CA UNK A 151 -30.13 18.27 18.04
C UNK A 151 -28.74 18.22 18.60
N UNK A 152 -28.51 19.09 19.28
CA UNK A 152 -27.24 19.18 19.91
C UNK A 152 -27.11 18.16 20.99
N UNK A 153 -28.09 17.95 21.50
CA UNK A 153 -28.11 16.90 22.47
C UNK A 153 -28.01 15.56 21.81
N UNK A 154 -28.60 15.51 20.77
CA UNK A 154 -28.53 14.33 20.03
C UNK A 154 -27.17 14.17 19.42
N UNK A 155 -26.71 15.08 19.08
CA UNK A 155 -25.42 15.10 18.54
C UNK A 155 -24.39 14.80 19.59
N UNK A 156 -24.61 15.29 20.55
CA UNK A 156 -23.76 15.06 21.68
C UNK A 156 -23.90 13.62 22.17
N UNK A 157 -24.98 13.24 22.06
CA UNK A 157 -25.19 11.89 22.42
C UNK A 157 -24.64 10.96 21.37
N UNK A 158 -24.74 11.32 20.26
CA UNK A 158 -24.19 10.64 19.22
C UNK A 158 -22.70 10.69 19.24
N UNK A 159 -22.27 11.67 19.57
CA UNK A 159 -20.87 11.88 19.68
C UNK A 159 -20.32 11.18 20.86
N UNK A 160 -20.99 11.13 21.69
CA UNK A 160 -20.63 10.40 22.87
C UNK A 160 -20.72 8.91 22.60
N UNK A 161 -21.61 8.64 21.89
CA UNK A 161 -21.73 7.29 21.54
C UNK A 161 -20.67 6.89 20.55
N UNK A 162 -20.35 7.68 19.81
CA UNK A 162 -19.33 7.51 18.91
C UNK A 162 -17.99 7.43 19.56
N UNK A 163 -17.85 8.17 20.44
CA UNK A 163 -16.63 8.21 21.19
C UNK A 163 -16.52 7.03 22.10
N UNK A 164 -17.47 6.61 22.53
CA UNK A 164 -17.51 5.42 23.33
C UNK A 164 -17.38 4.20 22.43
N UNK A 165 -17.86 4.25 21.35
CA UNK A 165 -17.70 3.21 20.44
C UNK A 165 -16.32 3.18 19.86
N UNK A 166 -15.81 4.23 19.69
CA UNK A 166 -14.48 4.37 19.20
C UNK A 166 -13.46 3.92 20.19
N UNK A 167 -13.69 4.15 21.33
CA UNK A 167 -12.85 3.74 22.38
C UNK A 167 -13.01 2.26 22.64
N UNK A 168 -14.07 1.80 22.41
CA UNK A 168 -14.30 0.41 22.58
C UNK A 168 -13.73 -0.36 21.40
N UNK A 169 -13.76 0.16 20.34
CA UNK A 169 -13.19 -0.41 19.20
C UNK A 169 -11.68 -0.34 19.23
N UNK A 170 -11.11 0.69 19.73
CA UNK A 170 -9.71 0.84 19.86
C UNK A 170 -9.16 -0.16 20.85
N UNK A 171 -9.89 -0.47 21.80
CA UNK A 171 -9.56 -1.47 22.76
C UNK A 171 -9.71 -2.86 22.16
N UNK A 172 -10.56 -3.06 21.26
CA UNK A 172 -10.70 -4.29 20.60
C UNK A 172 -9.61 -4.53 19.59
N UNK A 173 -9.13 -3.60 18.98
CA UNK A 173 -8.06 -3.67 18.11
C UNK A 173 -6.72 -3.93 18.78
N UNK A 174 -6.61 -3.43 19.85
CA UNK A 174 -5.50 -3.66 20.70
C UNK A 174 -5.44 -5.09 21.20
N ARG A 175 -6.56 -5.68 21.53
CA ARG A 175 -6.61 -7.10 21.98
C ARG A 175 -6.43 -8.07 20.80
N MET A 176 -7.01 -7.75 19.69
CA MET A 176 -6.86 -8.57 18.47
C MET A 176 -5.38 -8.70 18.07
N PHE A 177 -4.70 -7.59 17.97
CA PHE A 177 -3.25 -7.58 17.67
C PHE A 177 -2.47 -8.35 18.73
N ALA A 178 -2.74 -8.07 20.01
CA ALA A 178 -2.03 -8.73 21.10
C ALA A 178 -2.24 -10.24 21.07
N PHE A 179 -3.47 -10.70 20.81
CA PHE A 179 -3.73 -12.13 20.71
C PHE A 179 -2.96 -12.78 19.55
N GLY A 180 -2.97 -12.12 18.39
CA GLY A 180 -2.21 -12.61 17.23
C GLY A 180 -0.70 -12.58 17.47
N TYR A 181 -0.19 -11.47 17.95
CA TYR A 181 1.26 -11.28 18.19
C TYR A 181 1.78 -12.19 19.29
N ASP A 182 1.10 -12.25 20.44
CA ASP A 182 1.52 -13.11 21.56
C ASP A 182 1.44 -14.59 21.18
N SER A 183 0.43 -14.98 20.40
CA SER A 183 0.32 -16.35 19.90
C SER A 183 1.50 -16.69 18.96
N TYR A 184 1.87 -15.77 18.06
CA TYR A 184 3.05 -15.96 17.21
C TYR A 184 4.31 -16.08 18.08
N MET A 185 4.52 -15.17 19.02
CA MET A 185 5.75 -15.18 19.84
C MET A 185 5.84 -16.45 20.70
N ARG A 186 4.71 -16.95 21.22
CA ARG A 186 4.68 -18.12 22.09
C ARG A 186 4.82 -19.43 21.34
N HIS A 187 4.19 -19.54 20.15
CA HIS A 187 4.03 -20.83 19.46
C HIS A 187 4.85 -20.95 18.18
N ALA A 188 5.16 -19.84 17.52
CA ALA A 188 5.78 -19.85 16.19
C ALA A 188 7.22 -19.37 16.18
N PHE A 189 7.52 -18.28 16.88
CA PHE A 189 8.88 -17.69 16.89
C PHE A 189 9.91 -18.77 17.30
N PRO A 190 11.05 -18.92 16.60
CA PRO A 190 11.63 -18.01 15.59
C PRO A 190 11.25 -18.31 14.13
N ARG A 191 10.25 -19.11 13.89
CA ARG A 191 9.81 -19.39 12.52
C ARG A 191 9.09 -18.17 11.91
N ASP A 192 8.81 -18.22 10.61
CA ASP A 192 8.37 -17.04 9.88
C ASP A 192 6.92 -16.65 10.17
N GLU A 193 6.02 -17.63 10.21
CA GLU A 193 4.59 -17.38 10.43
C GLU A 193 3.98 -18.37 11.40
N LEU A 194 2.77 -18.05 11.84
CA LEU A 194 1.99 -18.87 12.76
C LEU A 194 0.97 -19.72 11.99
N ASP A 195 0.90 -21.00 12.33
CA ASP A 195 -0.23 -21.89 12.04
C ASP A 195 -1.23 -21.75 13.20
N PRO A 196 -2.29 -20.96 13.07
CA PRO A 196 -3.13 -20.61 14.22
C PRO A 196 -4.09 -21.72 14.69
N LEU A 197 -4.38 -22.70 13.85
CA LEU A 197 -5.25 -23.83 14.22
C LEU A 197 -4.51 -24.86 15.06
N HIS A 198 -3.23 -25.13 14.73
CA HIS A 198 -2.41 -26.11 15.41
C HIS A 198 -1.38 -25.52 16.37
N CYS A 199 -1.34 -24.18 16.49
CA CYS A 199 -0.48 -23.45 17.44
C CYS A 199 1.00 -23.84 17.27
N ARG A 200 1.51 -23.70 16.05
CA ARG A 200 2.91 -24.00 15.74
C ARG A 200 3.43 -22.99 14.69
N GLY A 201 4.76 -23.00 14.52
CA GLY A 201 5.39 -22.15 13.54
C GLY A 201 5.51 -22.80 12.16
N ARG A 202 5.52 -21.97 11.13
CA ARG A 202 5.73 -22.40 9.75
C ARG A 202 6.88 -21.59 9.15
N GLY A 203 7.61 -22.20 8.23
CA GLY A 203 8.73 -21.61 7.53
C GLY A 203 8.81 -22.16 6.11
N PRO A 204 9.98 -21.98 5.45
CA PRO A 204 10.14 -22.46 4.08
C PRO A 204 9.86 -23.96 3.95
N ASP A 205 9.34 -24.34 2.79
CA ASP A 205 9.12 -25.75 2.47
C ASP A 205 10.42 -26.33 1.89
N TRP A 206 11.24 -26.85 2.79
CA TRP A 206 12.55 -27.44 2.40
C TRP A 206 12.39 -28.75 1.60
N ARG A 207 11.21 -29.37 1.69
CA ARG A 207 10.93 -30.64 0.97
C ARG A 207 10.58 -30.38 -0.48
N ASP A 208 9.97 -29.22 -0.76
CA ASP A 208 9.60 -28.86 -2.11
C ASP A 208 10.03 -27.41 -2.40
N PRO A 209 11.25 -27.21 -2.92
CA PRO A 209 11.71 -25.87 -3.29
C PRO A 209 10.87 -25.20 -4.38
N SER A 210 10.05 -25.95 -5.10
CA SER A 210 9.14 -25.39 -6.13
C SER A 210 7.82 -24.88 -5.56
N ASN A 211 7.59 -25.06 -4.25
CA ASN A 211 6.39 -24.55 -3.59
C ASN A 211 6.50 -23.04 -3.40
N LEU A 212 6.29 -22.30 -4.50
CA LEU A 212 6.48 -20.85 -4.53
C LEU A 212 5.46 -20.12 -3.65
N ASN A 213 4.28 -20.71 -3.41
CA ASN A 213 3.26 -20.14 -2.53
C ASN A 213 3.77 -19.93 -1.10
N ILE A 214 4.75 -20.73 -0.69
CA ILE A 214 5.37 -20.64 0.64
C ILE A 214 6.74 -19.97 0.52
N ASN A 215 7.59 -20.46 -0.37
CA ASN A 215 9.01 -20.11 -0.39
C ASN A 215 9.29 -18.68 -0.87
N ASP A 216 8.41 -18.10 -1.68
CA ASP A 216 8.54 -16.69 -2.10
C ASP A 216 8.47 -15.73 -0.91
N VAL A 217 7.73 -16.07 0.13
CA VAL A 217 7.46 -15.21 1.27
C VAL A 217 8.29 -15.58 2.50
N LEU A 218 8.40 -16.88 2.79
CA LEU A 218 9.02 -17.37 4.03
C LEU A 218 10.51 -17.66 3.79
N GLY A 219 11.35 -16.76 4.26
CA GLY A 219 12.80 -16.82 4.05
C GLY A 219 13.61 -17.35 5.23
N ASN A 220 12.93 -17.86 6.26
CA ASN A 220 13.56 -18.34 7.49
C ASN A 220 14.27 -17.23 8.26
N TYR A 221 13.58 -16.10 8.44
CA TYR A 221 14.15 -14.92 9.10
C TYR A 221 13.16 -14.27 10.09
N SER A 222 12.32 -15.08 10.72
CA SER A 222 11.34 -14.60 11.72
C SER A 222 10.43 -13.50 11.15
N LEU A 223 9.85 -13.77 10.00
CA LEU A 223 9.15 -12.76 9.19
C LEU A 223 8.10 -11.98 9.98
N THR A 224 7.22 -12.66 10.73
CA THR A 224 6.12 -12.01 11.42
C THR A 224 6.62 -11.08 12.53
N LEU A 225 7.71 -11.43 13.21
CA LEU A 225 8.33 -10.55 14.21
C LEU A 225 8.79 -9.23 13.55
N ILE A 226 9.51 -9.33 12.44
CA ILE A 226 10.03 -8.14 11.74
C ILE A 226 8.87 -7.30 11.20
N ASP A 227 7.91 -7.95 10.54
CA ASP A 227 6.78 -7.28 9.88
C ASP A 227 5.89 -6.53 10.90
N ALA A 228 5.88 -6.96 12.16
CA ALA A 228 5.05 -6.35 13.21
C ALA A 228 5.72 -5.17 13.94
N LEU A 229 7.01 -4.87 13.68
CA LEU A 229 7.77 -3.91 14.49
C LEU A 229 7.09 -2.54 14.57
N ASP A 230 6.76 -1.93 13.44
CA ASP A 230 6.21 -0.59 13.45
C ASP A 230 4.75 -0.54 13.93
N THR A 231 4.03 -1.65 13.88
CA THR A 231 2.70 -1.73 14.49
C THR A 231 2.79 -1.60 16.01
N LEU A 232 3.77 -2.23 16.63
CA LEU A 232 4.04 -2.07 18.07
C LEU A 232 4.28 -0.60 18.42
N ALA A 233 5.06 0.09 17.60
CA ALA A 233 5.34 1.53 17.81
C ALA A 233 4.08 2.38 17.62
N VAL A 234 3.32 2.15 16.54
CA VAL A 234 2.08 2.89 16.23
C VAL A 234 1.07 2.72 17.37
N MET A 235 1.02 1.56 18.00
CA MET A 235 0.14 1.29 19.15
C MET A 235 0.69 1.86 20.48
N GLY A 236 1.87 2.49 20.46
CA GLY A 236 2.47 3.10 21.64
C GLY A 236 3.04 2.10 22.65
N ASN A 237 3.31 0.87 22.23
CA ASN A 237 3.83 -0.18 23.13
C ASN A 237 5.36 -0.15 23.12
N SER A 238 5.94 0.84 23.82
CA SER A 238 7.38 1.07 23.88
C SER A 238 8.15 -0.14 24.40
N SER A 239 7.66 -0.74 25.46
CA SER A 239 8.33 -1.89 26.10
C SER A 239 8.44 -3.07 25.13
N GLU A 240 7.34 -3.43 24.47
CA GLU A 240 7.34 -4.56 23.54
C GLU A 240 8.09 -4.24 22.24
N PHE A 241 7.99 -3.00 21.76
CA PHE A 241 8.78 -2.53 20.61
C PHE A 241 10.27 -2.67 20.87
N GLN A 242 10.74 -2.18 22.04
CA GLN A 242 12.16 -2.26 22.41
C GLN A 242 12.64 -3.70 22.52
N LYS A 243 11.83 -4.56 23.14
CA LYS A 243 12.13 -6.02 23.23
C LYS A 243 12.20 -6.66 21.86
N ALA A 244 11.23 -6.37 20.99
CA ALA A 244 11.14 -6.94 19.65
C ALA A 244 12.34 -6.51 18.79
N VAL A 245 12.72 -5.22 18.85
CA VAL A 245 13.89 -4.70 18.10
C VAL A 245 15.17 -5.40 18.58
N LYS A 246 15.38 -5.52 19.89
CA LYS A 246 16.55 -6.22 20.43
C LYS A 246 16.59 -7.68 19.99
N LEU A 247 15.43 -8.33 20.00
CA LEU A 247 15.32 -9.73 19.59
C LEU A 247 15.68 -9.89 18.09
N VAL A 248 15.23 -8.96 17.24
CA VAL A 248 15.60 -8.95 15.82
C VAL A 248 17.12 -8.79 15.68
N ILE A 249 17.71 -7.82 16.35
CA ILE A 249 19.15 -7.53 16.28
C ILE A 249 19.96 -8.77 16.73
N ASP A 250 19.51 -9.43 17.78
CA ASP A 250 20.26 -10.55 18.40
C ASP A 250 20.11 -11.86 17.64
N THR A 251 18.97 -12.11 16.96
CA THR A 251 18.64 -13.45 16.47
C THR A 251 18.48 -13.56 14.94
N VAL A 252 18.18 -12.47 14.23
CA VAL A 252 17.89 -12.56 12.81
C VAL A 252 19.17 -12.35 11.98
N SER A 253 19.35 -13.22 10.99
CA SER A 253 20.45 -13.11 10.01
C SER A 253 19.88 -13.39 8.62
N PHE A 254 20.41 -12.68 7.62
CA PHE A 254 20.08 -12.91 6.21
C PHE A 254 21.14 -13.75 5.49
N ASP A 255 22.20 -14.19 6.19
CA ASP A 255 23.21 -15.10 5.63
C ASP A 255 22.65 -16.53 5.63
N LYS A 256 21.71 -16.76 4.72
CA LYS A 256 20.93 -18.00 4.67
C LYS A 256 20.83 -18.53 3.25
N ASP A 257 20.82 -19.85 3.13
CA ASP A 257 20.60 -20.55 1.87
C ASP A 257 19.08 -20.66 1.64
N SER A 258 18.45 -19.50 1.48
CA SER A 258 17.00 -19.36 1.22
C SER A 258 16.82 -18.58 -0.06
N THR A 259 16.03 -19.12 -0.99
CA THR A 259 15.63 -18.41 -2.21
C THR A 259 14.30 -17.72 -1.95
N VAL A 260 14.27 -16.41 -2.08
CA VAL A 260 13.11 -15.58 -1.77
C VAL A 260 12.72 -14.75 -2.99
N GLN A 261 11.48 -14.27 -3.01
CA GLN A 261 11.04 -13.29 -4.00
C GLN A 261 11.57 -11.91 -3.59
N VAL A 262 12.23 -11.23 -4.53
CA VAL A 262 12.83 -9.90 -4.29
C VAL A 262 11.79 -8.93 -3.77
N PHE A 263 10.61 -8.91 -4.39
CA PHE A 263 9.51 -8.03 -4.02
C PHE A 263 9.05 -8.27 -2.57
N GLU A 264 8.78 -9.52 -2.21
CA GLU A 264 8.26 -9.86 -0.87
C GLU A 264 9.28 -9.52 0.22
N ALA A 265 10.56 -9.87 0.00
CA ALA A 265 11.62 -9.52 0.96
C ALA A 265 11.76 -7.99 1.11
N THR A 266 11.59 -7.25 0.02
CA THR A 266 11.69 -5.79 0.03
C THR A 266 10.54 -5.15 0.81
N ILE A 267 9.30 -5.49 0.50
CA ILE A 267 8.16 -4.78 1.11
C ILE A 267 7.98 -5.17 2.58
N ARG A 268 8.19 -6.44 2.92
CA ARG A 268 7.96 -6.93 4.29
C ARG A 268 9.16 -6.69 5.20
N VAL A 269 10.34 -7.15 4.79
CA VAL A 269 11.51 -7.15 5.68
C VAL A 269 12.27 -5.83 5.59
N LEU A 270 12.72 -5.44 4.39
CA LEU A 270 13.45 -4.18 4.22
C LEU A 270 12.60 -2.99 4.67
N GLY A 271 11.34 -2.94 4.26
CA GLY A 271 10.42 -1.86 4.63
C GLY A 271 10.24 -1.74 6.12
N SER A 272 10.08 -2.86 6.83
CA SER A 272 9.92 -2.84 8.29
C SER A 272 11.19 -2.39 9.02
N LEU A 273 12.34 -2.89 8.58
CA LEU A 273 13.63 -2.49 9.18
C LEU A 273 13.85 -0.99 9.01
N LEU A 274 13.57 -0.44 7.85
CA LEU A 274 13.71 1.00 7.60
C LEU A 274 12.73 1.81 8.44
N SER A 275 11.46 1.38 8.52
CA SER A 275 10.43 2.03 9.33
C SER A 275 10.84 2.06 10.81
N ALA A 276 11.24 0.94 11.35
CA ALA A 276 11.65 0.84 12.75
C ALA A 276 12.89 1.71 13.02
N HIS A 277 13.88 1.71 12.11
CA HIS A 277 15.06 2.58 12.23
C HIS A 277 14.67 4.06 12.28
N ILE A 278 13.77 4.50 11.40
CA ILE A 278 13.29 5.89 11.35
C ILE A 278 12.59 6.24 12.68
N ILE A 279 11.78 5.34 13.20
CA ILE A 279 11.07 5.55 14.49
C ILE A 279 12.06 5.67 15.64
N ILE A 280 13.04 4.76 15.73
CA ILE A 280 14.04 4.75 16.80
C ILE A 280 14.86 6.05 16.81
N THR A 281 15.24 6.53 15.64
CA THR A 281 16.13 7.68 15.50
C THR A 281 15.40 9.02 15.45
N ASP A 282 14.07 9.04 15.46
CA ASP A 282 13.29 10.28 15.47
C ASP A 282 13.48 10.99 16.82
N THR A 283 14.09 12.16 16.79
CA THR A 283 14.36 12.94 18.01
C THR A 283 13.10 13.41 18.71
N LYS A 284 11.97 13.48 18.02
CA LYS A 284 10.70 13.93 18.59
C LYS A 284 9.97 12.83 19.36
N GLN A 285 10.28 11.57 19.07
CA GLN A 285 9.66 10.40 19.70
C GLN A 285 8.13 10.53 19.79
N PRO A 286 7.44 10.72 18.66
CA PRO A 286 6.00 11.04 18.70
C PRO A 286 5.14 9.88 19.23
N PHE A 287 5.61 8.64 19.13
CA PHE A 287 4.88 7.44 19.58
C PHE A 287 5.17 7.06 21.04
N GLY A 288 5.93 7.89 21.77
CA GLY A 288 6.48 7.55 23.07
C GLY A 288 7.93 7.11 22.92
N ASP A 289 8.56 6.73 24.02
CA ASP A 289 9.99 6.38 24.02
C ASP A 289 10.25 5.07 23.28
N MET A 290 10.54 5.18 22.00
CA MET A 290 10.92 4.07 21.13
C MET A 290 12.44 3.95 20.97
N THR A 291 13.21 4.70 21.76
CA THR A 291 14.68 4.64 21.69
C THR A 291 15.19 3.28 22.20
N ILE A 292 16.29 2.85 21.62
CA ILE A 292 16.98 1.60 21.98
C ILE A 292 18.29 1.97 22.66
N LYS A 293 18.51 1.44 23.85
CA LYS A 293 19.73 1.68 24.58
C LYS A 293 20.96 1.22 23.76
N ASP A 294 21.95 2.13 23.64
CA ASP A 294 23.20 1.88 22.92
C ASP A 294 22.99 1.56 21.42
N TYR A 295 21.91 2.07 20.83
CA TYR A 295 21.59 1.83 19.41
C TYR A 295 22.65 2.47 18.50
N ASP A 296 23.26 1.67 17.64
CA ASP A 296 24.28 2.08 16.67
C ASP A 296 23.87 1.73 15.25
N ASN A 297 22.61 2.02 14.90
CA ASN A 297 22.06 1.84 13.54
C ASN A 297 22.03 0.37 13.08
N GLU A 298 21.88 -0.57 14.02
CA GLU A 298 21.90 -2.00 13.70
C GLU A 298 20.81 -2.39 12.70
N LEU A 299 19.60 -1.84 12.84
CA LEU A 299 18.52 -2.15 11.89
C LEU A 299 18.83 -1.61 10.48
N LEU A 300 19.46 -0.43 10.40
CA LEU A 300 19.89 0.12 9.11
C LEU A 300 20.99 -0.76 8.48
N HIS A 301 21.93 -1.26 9.31
CA HIS A 301 22.95 -2.18 8.83
C HIS A 301 22.34 -3.49 8.35
N MET A 302 21.33 -4.01 9.04
CA MET A 302 20.60 -5.21 8.63
C MET A 302 19.86 -4.96 7.30
N ALA A 303 19.22 -3.79 7.16
CA ALA A 303 18.55 -3.38 5.92
C ALA A 303 19.54 -3.33 4.76
N HIS A 304 20.72 -2.75 4.99
CA HIS A 304 21.81 -2.70 4.01
C HIS A 304 22.26 -4.10 3.61
N ASP A 305 22.50 -4.97 4.59
CA ASP A 305 22.90 -6.35 4.35
C ASP A 305 21.88 -7.10 3.48
N LEU A 306 20.60 -6.98 3.81
CA LEU A 306 19.54 -7.60 3.02
C LEU A 306 19.53 -7.05 1.58
N ALA A 307 19.57 -5.74 1.41
CA ALA A 307 19.52 -5.11 0.10
C ALA A 307 20.73 -5.52 -0.77
N VAL A 308 21.92 -5.62 -0.18
CA VAL A 308 23.11 -6.11 -0.88
C VAL A 308 22.88 -7.54 -1.38
N ARG A 309 22.22 -8.38 -0.59
CA ARG A 309 21.90 -9.76 -0.98
C ARG A 309 20.84 -9.83 -2.07
N LEU A 310 20.00 -8.79 -2.21
CA LEU A 310 18.98 -8.69 -3.27
C LEU A 310 19.57 -8.13 -4.58
N LEU A 311 20.68 -7.39 -4.53
CA LEU A 311 21.27 -6.73 -5.72
C LEU A 311 21.60 -7.69 -6.88
N PRO A 312 22.04 -8.94 -6.66
CA PRO A 312 22.30 -9.85 -7.78
C PRO A 312 21.10 -10.06 -8.70
N ALA A 313 19.87 -9.87 -8.22
CA ALA A 313 18.66 -9.96 -9.06
C ALA A 313 18.66 -8.94 -10.20
N PHE A 314 19.34 -7.80 -10.04
CA PHE A 314 19.43 -6.73 -11.04
C PHE A 314 20.59 -6.93 -12.01
N GLU A 315 21.43 -7.91 -11.78
CA GLU A 315 22.59 -8.21 -12.63
C GLU A 315 22.20 -9.17 -13.74
N ASN A 316 22.90 -9.04 -14.89
CA ASN A 316 22.76 -9.95 -16.03
C ASN A 316 21.35 -9.98 -16.62
N THR A 317 20.60 -8.89 -16.48
CA THR A 317 19.34 -8.66 -17.21
C THR A 317 19.59 -7.62 -18.29
N LYS A 318 19.12 -7.89 -19.50
CA LYS A 318 19.33 -6.99 -20.64
C LYS A 318 18.51 -5.70 -20.53
N THR A 319 17.34 -5.78 -19.84
CA THR A 319 16.43 -4.65 -19.71
C THR A 319 16.70 -3.78 -18.48
N GLY A 320 17.40 -4.31 -17.48
CA GLY A 320 17.49 -3.70 -16.16
C GLY A 320 16.34 -4.08 -15.22
N ILE A 321 15.33 -4.79 -15.72
CA ILE A 321 14.24 -5.32 -14.90
C ILE A 321 14.79 -6.54 -14.14
N PRO A 322 14.63 -6.62 -12.81
CA PRO A 322 15.30 -7.67 -12.04
C PRO A 322 14.65 -9.05 -12.18
N TYR A 323 15.43 -10.08 -11.93
CA TYR A 323 14.91 -11.42 -11.68
C TYR A 323 13.91 -11.39 -10.53
N PRO A 324 12.87 -12.20 -10.57
CA PRO A 324 11.88 -12.21 -9.47
C PRO A 324 12.42 -12.82 -8.17
N ARG A 325 13.44 -13.71 -8.25
CA ARG A 325 13.91 -14.46 -7.09
C ARG A 325 15.44 -14.44 -6.99
N VAL A 326 15.92 -14.49 -5.75
CA VAL A 326 17.34 -14.51 -5.43
C VAL A 326 17.56 -15.36 -4.18
N ASN A 327 18.64 -16.15 -4.19
CA ASN A 327 19.09 -16.84 -2.98
C ASN A 327 19.93 -15.87 -2.16
N LEU A 328 19.60 -15.73 -0.88
CA LEU A 328 20.24 -14.74 0.01
C LEU A 328 21.74 -14.99 0.20
N LYS A 329 22.21 -16.21 -0.01
CA LYS A 329 23.61 -16.58 0.14
C LYS A 329 24.33 -16.75 -1.20
N LYS A 330 23.65 -17.28 -2.22
CA LYS A 330 24.25 -17.72 -3.48
C LYS A 330 23.94 -16.82 -4.69
N GLY A 331 23.06 -15.85 -4.53
CA GLY A 331 22.64 -15.00 -5.65
C GLY A 331 21.53 -15.64 -6.47
N VAL A 332 21.42 -15.25 -7.74
CA VAL A 332 20.35 -15.77 -8.62
C VAL A 332 20.64 -17.24 -8.94
N PRO A 333 19.68 -18.14 -8.66
CA PRO A 333 19.91 -19.57 -8.97
C PRO A 333 20.09 -19.81 -10.46
N PRO A 334 20.90 -20.82 -10.85
CA PRO A 334 21.06 -21.18 -12.25
C PRO A 334 19.70 -21.56 -12.88
N ASN A 335 19.51 -21.21 -14.13
CA ASN A 335 18.28 -21.50 -14.89
C ASN A 335 17.03 -20.87 -14.28
N SER A 336 17.18 -19.72 -13.62
CA SER A 336 16.08 -18.96 -13.06
C SER A 336 15.11 -18.49 -14.17
N ASN A 337 13.83 -18.38 -13.81
CA ASN A 337 12.79 -17.89 -14.70
C ASN A 337 13.09 -16.43 -15.10
N ASN A 338 13.03 -16.16 -16.39
CA ASN A 338 13.20 -14.81 -16.96
C ASN A 338 11.92 -13.97 -16.96
N GLU A 339 10.86 -14.45 -16.34
CA GLU A 339 9.56 -13.75 -16.31
C GLU A 339 9.31 -13.19 -14.91
N THR A 340 8.85 -11.94 -14.87
CA THR A 340 8.47 -11.28 -13.63
C THR A 340 7.20 -10.46 -13.83
N CYS A 341 6.52 -10.12 -12.74
CA CYS A 341 5.34 -9.26 -12.84
C CYS A 341 5.73 -7.78 -12.71
N THR A 342 4.89 -6.93 -13.28
CA THR A 342 5.07 -5.48 -13.29
C THR A 342 5.21 -4.91 -11.88
N ALA A 343 4.33 -5.30 -10.97
CA ALA A 343 4.39 -4.86 -9.57
C ALA A 343 5.64 -5.39 -8.86
N GLY A 344 5.97 -6.66 -9.08
CA GLY A 344 7.12 -7.28 -8.43
C GLY A 344 8.45 -6.62 -8.77
N ALA A 345 8.59 -6.17 -10.02
CA ALA A 345 9.81 -5.50 -10.48
C ALA A 345 9.76 -3.98 -10.29
N GLY A 346 8.58 -3.39 -10.34
CA GLY A 346 8.40 -1.93 -10.34
C GLY A 346 7.93 -1.33 -9.03
N SER A 347 7.88 -2.11 -7.94
CA SER A 347 7.44 -1.63 -6.62
C SER A 347 8.52 -1.80 -5.56
N LEU A 348 9.76 -1.45 -5.91
CA LEU A 348 10.92 -1.56 -5.03
C LEU A 348 11.47 -0.18 -4.65
N LEU A 349 11.10 0.86 -5.39
CA LEU A 349 11.75 2.16 -5.33
C LEU A 349 11.54 2.88 -3.99
N VAL A 350 10.40 2.73 -3.34
CA VAL A 350 10.16 3.40 -2.06
C VAL A 350 11.19 2.92 -1.03
N GLU A 351 11.31 1.61 -0.83
CA GLU A 351 12.24 1.03 0.15
C GLU A 351 13.70 1.24 -0.29
N PHE A 352 14.01 0.94 -1.53
CA PHE A 352 15.37 1.09 -2.06
C PHE A 352 15.83 2.54 -2.06
N GLY A 353 14.93 3.48 -2.37
CA GLY A 353 15.22 4.92 -2.35
C GLY A 353 15.47 5.45 -0.94
N ILE A 354 14.63 5.04 0.02
CA ILE A 354 14.81 5.41 1.43
C ILE A 354 16.17 4.88 1.93
N LEU A 355 16.47 3.62 1.64
CA LEU A 355 17.74 3.01 2.05
C LEU A 355 18.94 3.77 1.48
N SER A 356 18.92 4.06 0.18
CA SER A 356 19.98 4.83 -0.48
C SER A 356 20.19 6.19 0.19
N ARG A 357 19.10 6.89 0.47
CA ARG A 357 19.17 8.25 1.04
C ARG A 357 19.58 8.25 2.52
N LEU A 358 19.26 7.20 3.26
CA LEU A 358 19.75 7.04 4.63
C LEU A 358 21.23 6.67 4.68
N LEU A 359 21.72 5.87 3.71
CA LEU A 359 23.12 5.43 3.65
C LEU A 359 24.04 6.44 2.97
N GLY A 360 23.50 7.32 2.13
CA GLY A 360 24.32 8.17 1.27
C GLY A 360 24.96 7.37 0.13
N ASP A 361 24.28 6.34 -0.37
CA ASP A 361 24.76 5.46 -1.44
C ASP A 361 23.63 5.31 -2.47
N SER A 362 23.82 5.84 -3.66
CA SER A 362 22.81 5.88 -4.71
C SER A 362 22.53 4.52 -5.36
N THR A 363 23.31 3.49 -5.09
CA THR A 363 23.24 2.19 -5.78
C THR A 363 21.82 1.60 -5.77
N PHE A 364 21.17 1.58 -4.59
CA PHE A 364 19.88 0.91 -4.43
C PHE A 364 18.78 1.69 -5.13
N GLU A 365 18.73 2.99 -4.97
CA GLU A 365 17.77 3.85 -5.69
C GLU A 365 17.95 3.74 -7.20
N TRP A 366 19.21 3.69 -7.65
CA TRP A 366 19.54 3.60 -9.09
C TRP A 366 18.97 2.34 -9.73
N VAL A 367 19.19 1.17 -9.12
CA VAL A 367 18.71 -0.11 -9.71
C VAL A 367 17.18 -0.18 -9.72
N ALA A 368 16.53 0.30 -8.65
CA ALA A 368 15.08 0.32 -8.56
C ALA A 368 14.45 1.31 -9.55
N ARG A 369 15.02 2.50 -9.67
CA ARG A 369 14.55 3.53 -10.62
C ARG A 369 14.75 3.08 -12.06
N ARG A 370 15.87 2.41 -12.36
CA ARG A 370 16.13 1.82 -13.68
C ARG A 370 15.05 0.79 -14.04
N ALA A 371 14.65 -0.04 -13.09
CA ALA A 371 13.60 -1.04 -13.31
C ALA A 371 12.24 -0.37 -13.62
N VAL A 372 11.89 0.68 -12.86
CA VAL A 372 10.65 1.44 -13.08
C VAL A 372 10.64 2.04 -14.49
N LYS A 373 11.74 2.70 -14.89
CA LYS A 373 11.83 3.34 -16.21
C LYS A 373 11.79 2.31 -17.34
N ALA A 374 12.45 1.17 -17.16
CA ALA A 374 12.42 0.09 -18.14
C ALA A 374 10.99 -0.43 -18.37
N LEU A 375 10.25 -0.67 -17.28
CA LEU A 375 8.85 -1.08 -17.36
C LEU A 375 8.00 0.00 -18.03
N TRP A 376 8.17 1.25 -17.62
CA TRP A 376 7.41 2.38 -18.13
C TRP A 376 7.59 2.54 -19.65
N ASN A 377 8.81 2.36 -20.14
CA ASN A 377 9.13 2.46 -21.57
C ASN A 377 8.56 1.30 -22.40
N LEU A 378 8.06 0.24 -21.76
CA LEU A 378 7.43 -0.89 -22.44
C LEU A 378 5.91 -0.75 -22.58
N ARG A 379 5.33 0.38 -22.18
CA ARG A 379 3.89 0.65 -22.34
C ARG A 379 3.46 0.51 -23.78
N SER A 380 2.19 0.13 -23.96
CA SER A 380 1.54 0.17 -25.28
C SER A 380 1.46 1.60 -25.81
N ASN A 381 1.92 1.84 -27.01
CA ASN A 381 1.81 3.14 -27.66
C ASN A 381 0.36 3.56 -27.92
N ASN A 382 -0.53 2.60 -28.08
CA ASN A 382 -1.94 2.85 -28.42
C ASN A 382 -2.78 3.23 -27.19
N THR A 383 -2.53 2.58 -26.05
CA THR A 383 -3.36 2.74 -24.84
C THR A 383 -2.64 3.39 -23.68
N GLY A 384 -1.31 3.38 -23.68
CA GLY A 384 -0.51 3.79 -22.53
C GLY A 384 -0.48 2.79 -21.39
N LEU A 385 -1.02 1.59 -21.58
CA LEU A 385 -1.15 0.55 -20.55
C LEU A 385 0.07 -0.36 -20.52
N LEU A 386 0.28 -1.00 -19.37
CA LEU A 386 1.29 -2.03 -19.15
C LEU A 386 0.59 -3.39 -19.00
N GLY A 387 1.30 -4.45 -19.34
CA GLY A 387 0.86 -5.81 -19.06
C GLY A 387 1.19 -6.22 -17.62
N ASN A 388 0.89 -7.46 -17.28
CA ASN A 388 1.12 -7.96 -15.93
C ASN A 388 2.34 -8.87 -15.79
N VAL A 389 2.85 -9.45 -16.88
CA VAL A 389 4.05 -10.32 -16.85
C VAL A 389 4.96 -9.94 -18.02
N VAL A 390 6.25 -9.74 -17.76
CA VAL A 390 7.25 -9.32 -18.74
C VAL A 390 8.46 -10.26 -18.70
N ASN A 391 9.06 -10.50 -19.87
CA ASN A 391 10.35 -11.20 -19.97
C ASN A 391 11.48 -10.19 -19.76
N ILE A 392 12.31 -10.41 -18.75
CA ILE A 392 13.36 -9.46 -18.32
C ILE A 392 14.55 -9.42 -19.29
N GLN A 393 14.70 -10.41 -20.15
CA GLN A 393 15.79 -10.43 -21.13
C GLN A 393 15.39 -9.81 -22.45
N THR A 394 14.14 -10.01 -22.90
CA THR A 394 13.67 -9.54 -24.20
C THR A 394 12.86 -8.24 -24.12
N GLY A 395 12.27 -7.96 -22.96
CA GLY A 395 11.33 -6.84 -22.82
C GLY A 395 9.94 -7.12 -23.41
N HIS A 396 9.67 -8.34 -23.85
CA HIS A 396 8.37 -8.70 -24.43
C HIS A 396 7.36 -9.01 -23.33
N TRP A 397 6.12 -8.56 -23.52
CA TRP A 397 5.02 -8.85 -22.61
C TRP A 397 4.55 -10.30 -22.83
N VAL A 398 4.71 -11.11 -21.78
CA VAL A 398 4.20 -12.48 -21.71
C VAL A 398 2.73 -12.47 -21.30
N GLY A 399 2.43 -11.71 -20.23
CA GLY A 399 1.07 -11.44 -19.79
C GLY A 399 0.62 -10.08 -20.29
N LYS A 400 -0.47 -10.05 -21.04
CA LYS A 400 -0.99 -8.85 -21.71
C LYS A 400 -2.17 -8.24 -20.98
N GLN A 401 -2.53 -8.78 -19.82
CA GLN A 401 -3.60 -8.23 -18.98
C GLN A 401 -3.15 -6.96 -18.31
N SER A 402 -3.95 -5.90 -18.45
CA SER A 402 -3.79 -4.66 -17.74
C SER A 402 -4.96 -4.49 -16.78
N GLY A 403 -4.65 -4.24 -15.50
CA GLY A 403 -5.65 -4.09 -14.46
C GLY A 403 -5.05 -3.47 -13.21
N LEU A 404 -5.84 -3.44 -12.14
CA LEU A 404 -5.43 -2.85 -10.86
C LEU A 404 -5.18 -3.90 -9.79
N GLY A 405 -5.30 -5.17 -10.13
CA GLY A 405 -5.10 -6.27 -9.20
C GLY A 405 -3.70 -6.85 -9.24
N ALA A 406 -3.62 -8.10 -8.86
CA ALA A 406 -2.37 -8.83 -8.69
C ALA A 406 -1.45 -8.71 -9.92
N GLY A 407 -0.21 -8.39 -9.67
CA GLY A 407 0.83 -8.25 -10.68
C GLY A 407 1.02 -6.85 -11.23
N SER A 408 0.08 -5.93 -10.97
CA SER A 408 0.16 -4.55 -11.49
C SER A 408 -0.05 -3.48 -10.41
N ASP A 409 -0.78 -3.77 -9.40
CA ASP A 409 -1.36 -2.90 -8.37
C ASP A 409 -0.37 -1.88 -7.78
N SER A 410 0.63 -2.32 -7.06
CA SER A 410 1.58 -1.46 -6.34
C SER A 410 2.54 -0.72 -7.28
N PHE A 411 2.63 -1.11 -8.55
CA PHE A 411 3.39 -0.33 -9.53
C PHE A 411 2.85 1.09 -9.60
N TYR A 412 1.54 1.25 -9.77
CA TYR A 412 0.89 2.56 -9.84
C TYR A 412 1.01 3.33 -8.53
N GLU A 413 0.86 2.62 -7.42
CA GLU A 413 1.02 3.19 -6.09
C GLU A 413 2.41 3.82 -5.91
N TYR A 414 3.46 3.10 -6.31
CA TYR A 414 4.83 3.54 -6.06
C TYR A 414 5.27 4.67 -6.99
N LEU A 415 4.65 4.86 -8.15
CA LEU A 415 4.87 6.07 -8.95
C LEU A 415 4.49 7.31 -8.15
N LEU A 416 3.33 7.29 -7.49
CA LEU A 416 2.86 8.42 -6.68
C LEU A 416 3.65 8.55 -5.37
N LYS A 417 3.86 7.44 -4.66
CA LYS A 417 4.52 7.46 -3.35
C LYS A 417 6.00 7.85 -3.47
N SER A 418 6.67 7.46 -4.54
CA SER A 418 8.05 7.91 -4.81
C SER A 418 8.10 9.42 -4.99
N TYR A 419 7.15 10.01 -5.71
CA TYR A 419 7.06 11.47 -5.81
C TYR A 419 6.82 12.13 -4.46
N ILE A 420 5.89 11.59 -3.66
CA ILE A 420 5.57 12.15 -2.34
C ILE A 420 6.83 12.18 -1.46
N LEU A 421 7.63 11.10 -1.48
CA LEU A 421 8.83 11.00 -0.66
C LEU A 421 10.01 11.79 -1.22
N PHE A 422 10.32 11.59 -2.50
CA PHE A 422 11.59 12.05 -3.08
C PHE A 422 11.47 13.34 -3.88
N GLY A 423 10.26 13.71 -4.27
CA GLY A 423 10.00 14.97 -4.96
C GLY A 423 10.37 15.00 -6.45
N GLU A 424 10.74 13.85 -7.04
CA GLU A 424 11.12 13.76 -8.44
C GLU A 424 9.90 13.95 -9.33
N ARG A 425 9.87 15.02 -10.09
CA ARG A 425 8.72 15.42 -10.91
C ARG A 425 8.34 14.34 -11.94
N GLU A 426 9.32 13.67 -12.48
CA GLU A 426 9.12 12.58 -13.45
C GLU A 426 8.21 11.49 -12.91
N ASP A 427 8.37 11.14 -11.62
CA ASP A 427 7.53 10.12 -10.96
C ASP A 427 6.05 10.54 -10.97
N LEU A 428 5.78 11.81 -10.68
CA LEU A 428 4.40 12.34 -10.73
C LEU A 428 3.86 12.34 -12.15
N GLU A 429 4.67 12.72 -13.13
CA GLU A 429 4.29 12.75 -14.55
C GLU A 429 3.93 11.32 -15.03
N MET A 430 4.73 10.34 -14.70
CA MET A 430 4.42 8.94 -14.98
C MET A 430 3.11 8.52 -14.31
N PHE A 431 2.91 8.90 -13.09
CA PHE A 431 1.65 8.61 -12.40
C PHE A 431 0.45 9.26 -13.08
N UNK A 432 0.58 10.37 -13.30
CA UNK A 432 -0.45 11.08 -13.90
C UNK A 432 -0.86 10.56 -15.25
N ASP A 433 0.15 10.09 -16.15
CA ASP A 433 -0.09 9.45 -17.44
C ASP A 433 -0.72 8.06 -17.26
N ALA A 434 -0.19 7.28 -16.33
CA ALA A 434 -0.77 5.99 -15.97
C ALA A 434 -2.23 6.12 -15.52
N TYR A 435 -2.51 7.08 -14.65
CA TYR A 435 -3.87 7.29 -14.13
C TYR A 435 -4.85 7.66 -15.24
N ARG A 436 -4.39 8.50 -16.20
CA ARG A 436 -5.18 8.85 -17.38
C ARG A 436 -5.51 7.60 -18.22
N SER A 437 -4.54 6.75 -18.45
CA SER A 437 -4.74 5.49 -19.19
C SER A 437 -5.70 4.56 -18.46
N ILE A 438 -5.60 4.48 -17.13
CA ILE A 438 -6.50 3.70 -16.27
C ILE A 438 -7.93 4.24 -16.43
N GLN A 439 -8.13 5.56 -16.35
CA GLN A 439 -9.44 6.18 -16.49
C GLN A 439 -10.03 5.92 -17.89
N ASN A 440 -9.21 6.01 -18.92
CA ASN A 440 -9.68 5.86 -20.31
C ASN A 440 -10.00 4.41 -20.70
N HIS A 441 -9.29 3.43 -20.13
CA HIS A 441 -9.35 2.06 -20.64
C HIS A 441 -9.85 1.02 -19.62
N LEU A 442 -9.60 1.22 -18.33
CA LEU A 442 -9.98 0.27 -17.29
C LEU A 442 -11.33 0.63 -16.62
N ARG A 443 -11.59 1.92 -16.47
CA ARG A 443 -12.80 2.39 -15.80
C ARG A 443 -14.00 2.22 -16.72
N ARG A 444 -15.05 1.55 -16.21
CA ARG A 444 -16.34 1.36 -16.87
C ARG A 444 -17.42 2.00 -16.01
N GLY A 445 -18.57 2.24 -16.61
CA GLY A 445 -19.71 2.83 -15.92
C GLY A 445 -19.82 4.33 -16.15
N ARG A 446 -20.81 4.93 -15.52
CA ARG A 446 -21.12 6.35 -15.71
C ARG A 446 -20.04 7.26 -15.12
N GLU A 447 -19.93 8.45 -15.70
CA GLU A 447 -18.90 9.42 -15.31
C GLU A 447 -19.13 9.95 -13.89
N ALA A 448 -20.31 10.47 -13.62
CA ALA A 448 -20.67 10.94 -12.27
C ALA A 448 -21.20 9.75 -11.47
N CYS A 449 -20.40 9.27 -10.52
CA CYS A 449 -20.70 8.00 -9.87
C CYS A 449 -22.04 7.99 -9.12
N ASN A 450 -22.37 9.08 -8.45
CA ASN A 450 -23.57 9.15 -7.59
C ASN A 450 -24.84 9.55 -8.33
N GLU A 451 -24.72 10.02 -9.56
CA GLU A 451 -25.82 10.57 -10.35
C GLU A 451 -25.72 10.11 -11.82
N GLY A 452 -26.84 10.18 -12.50
CA GLY A 452 -26.92 9.89 -13.93
C GLY A 452 -27.44 8.49 -14.23
N GLU A 453 -27.49 8.20 -15.52
CA GLU A 453 -27.96 6.92 -16.04
C GLU A 453 -26.79 5.97 -16.31
N GLY A 454 -27.07 4.68 -16.27
CA GLY A 454 -26.10 3.65 -16.53
C GLY A 454 -25.61 2.97 -15.27
N ASP A 455 -24.62 2.11 -15.44
CA ASP A 455 -24.09 1.29 -14.36
C ASP A 455 -23.11 2.08 -13.46
N PRO A 456 -22.99 1.72 -12.19
CA PRO A 456 -21.98 2.29 -11.32
C PRO A 456 -20.55 2.06 -11.82
N PRO A 457 -19.58 2.91 -11.42
CA PRO A 457 -18.19 2.74 -11.85
C PRO A 457 -17.59 1.40 -11.40
N LEU A 458 -16.83 0.79 -12.29
CA LEU A 458 -16.11 -0.45 -12.05
C LEU A 458 -14.80 -0.41 -12.84
N TYR A 459 -13.72 -0.91 -12.25
CA TYR A 459 -12.42 -1.03 -12.91
C TYR A 459 -12.21 -2.49 -13.30
N VAL A 460 -11.99 -2.74 -14.60
CA VAL A 460 -11.97 -4.07 -15.19
C VAL A 460 -10.58 -4.40 -15.75
N ASN A 461 -10.35 -5.67 -16.05
CA ASN A 461 -9.13 -6.16 -16.65
C ASN A 461 -9.26 -6.15 -18.17
N VAL A 462 -8.31 -5.53 -18.86
CA VAL A 462 -8.34 -5.35 -20.31
C VAL A 462 -7.03 -5.81 -20.95
N ASN A 463 -7.06 -6.04 -22.26
CA ASN A 463 -5.85 -6.26 -23.04
C ASN A 463 -5.08 -4.93 -23.15
N MET A 464 -3.79 -4.94 -22.81
CA MET A 464 -2.97 -3.73 -22.77
C MET A 464 -2.84 -3.03 -24.14
N PHE A 465 -2.95 -3.79 -25.23
CA PHE A 465 -2.79 -3.24 -26.58
C PHE A 465 -4.10 -2.72 -27.17
N THR A 466 -5.23 -3.38 -26.89
CA THR A 466 -6.52 -3.07 -27.50
C THR A 466 -7.48 -2.35 -26.58
N GLY A 467 -7.30 -2.44 -25.26
CA GLY A 467 -8.25 -1.92 -24.28
C GLY A 467 -9.51 -2.75 -24.14
N GLN A 468 -9.60 -3.89 -24.80
CA GLN A 468 -10.79 -4.75 -24.76
C GLN A 468 -10.82 -5.59 -23.48
N LEU A 469 -12.02 -5.80 -22.94
CA LEU A 469 -12.25 -6.62 -21.76
C LEU A 469 -11.65 -8.03 -21.94
N MET A 470 -10.88 -8.48 -20.96
CA MET A 470 -10.25 -9.80 -20.98
C MET A 470 -10.98 -10.83 -20.11
N ASN A 471 -11.57 -10.38 -19.02
CA ASN A 471 -12.27 -11.27 -18.10
C ASN A 471 -13.28 -10.47 -17.26
N THR A 472 -14.07 -11.18 -16.46
CA THR A 472 -15.15 -10.59 -15.68
C THR A 472 -14.94 -10.72 -14.18
N TRP A 473 -13.69 -10.91 -13.73
CA TRP A 473 -13.38 -10.93 -12.31
C TRP A 473 -12.61 -9.69 -11.87
N ILE A 474 -12.67 -9.43 -10.59
CA ILE A 474 -11.79 -8.49 -9.89
C ILE A 474 -11.03 -9.26 -8.80
N ASP A 475 -9.84 -8.77 -8.48
CA ASP A 475 -9.06 -9.27 -7.33
C ASP A 475 -9.39 -8.44 -6.09
N SER A 476 -9.38 -9.08 -4.92
CA SER A 476 -9.53 -8.39 -3.63
C SER A 476 -8.46 -7.32 -3.43
N LEU A 477 -7.27 -7.53 -4.00
CA LEU A 477 -6.17 -6.55 -3.95
C LEU A 477 -6.59 -5.20 -4.51
N GLN A 478 -7.53 -5.14 -5.46
CA GLN A 478 -7.99 -3.86 -6.04
C GLN A 478 -8.66 -2.94 -5.03
N ALA A 479 -9.06 -3.46 -3.88
CA ALA A 479 -9.68 -2.64 -2.82
C ALA A 479 -8.72 -1.59 -2.23
N PHE A 480 -7.42 -1.63 -2.55
CA PHE A 480 -6.48 -0.55 -2.22
C PHE A 480 -6.74 0.73 -3.02
N PHE A 481 -7.31 0.59 -4.23
CA PHE A 481 -7.32 1.68 -5.21
C PHE A 481 -8.10 2.90 -4.73
N PRO A 482 -9.24 2.78 -4.03
CA PRO A 482 -9.86 3.97 -3.44
C PRO A 482 -8.91 4.77 -2.54
N GLY A 483 -8.06 4.08 -1.77
CA GLY A 483 -7.03 4.75 -0.96
C GLY A 483 -6.03 5.53 -1.80
N LEU A 484 -5.60 4.98 -2.92
CA LEU A 484 -4.72 5.68 -3.85
C LEU A 484 -5.43 6.89 -4.48
N GLN A 485 -6.71 6.75 -4.81
CA GLN A 485 -7.52 7.86 -5.32
C GLN A 485 -7.65 8.99 -4.30
N VAL A 486 -7.74 8.67 -3.01
CA VAL A 486 -7.70 9.67 -1.93
C VAL A 486 -6.38 10.45 -1.98
N LEU A 487 -5.27 9.76 -2.13
CA LEU A 487 -3.94 10.41 -2.15
C LEU A 487 -3.79 11.39 -3.33
N ILE A 488 -4.38 11.08 -4.48
CA ILE A 488 -4.32 11.98 -5.64
C ILE A 488 -5.46 13.03 -5.64
N GLY A 489 -6.38 12.95 -4.69
CA GLY A 489 -7.46 13.92 -4.53
C GLY A 489 -8.76 13.57 -5.25
N ASP A 490 -8.85 12.40 -5.87
CA ASP A 490 -10.05 11.93 -6.56
C ASP A 490 -10.98 11.22 -5.55
N VAL A 491 -11.46 12.02 -4.58
CA VAL A 491 -12.18 11.50 -3.41
C VAL A 491 -13.57 10.97 -3.78
N GLU A 492 -14.25 11.60 -4.72
CA GLU A 492 -15.60 11.18 -5.11
C GLU A 492 -15.60 9.80 -5.74
N ASP A 493 -14.69 9.55 -6.68
CA ASP A 493 -14.58 8.22 -7.30
C ASP A 493 -14.15 7.18 -6.26
N ALA A 494 -13.27 7.57 -5.35
CA ALA A 494 -12.84 6.70 -4.23
C ALA A 494 -14.02 6.27 -3.36
N ILE A 495 -14.89 7.21 -2.99
CA ILE A 495 -16.09 6.93 -2.19
C ILE A 495 -16.99 5.91 -2.91
N CYS A 496 -17.23 6.13 -4.20
CA CYS A 496 -18.10 5.27 -4.99
C CYS A 496 -17.54 3.87 -5.18
N LEU A 497 -16.23 3.77 -5.46
CA LEU A 497 -15.58 2.50 -5.65
C LEU A 497 -15.46 1.70 -4.35
N HIS A 498 -15.17 2.39 -3.24
CA HIS A 498 -15.13 1.75 -1.90
C HIS A 498 -16.47 1.07 -1.59
N ALA A 499 -17.59 1.71 -1.94
CA ALA A 499 -18.94 1.17 -1.71
C ALA A 499 -19.11 -0.20 -2.41
N PHE A 500 -18.51 -0.37 -3.59
CA PHE A 500 -18.54 -1.64 -4.32
C PHE A 500 -17.83 -2.75 -3.54
N TYR A 501 -16.61 -2.50 -3.10
CA TYR A 501 -15.84 -3.52 -2.35
C TYR A 501 -16.49 -3.83 -1.00
N TYR A 502 -17.00 -2.80 -0.32
CA TYR A 502 -17.68 -3.01 0.97
C TYR A 502 -18.99 -3.80 0.78
N ALA A 503 -19.70 -3.61 -0.33
CA ALA A 503 -20.91 -4.39 -0.61
C ALA A 503 -20.61 -5.88 -0.74
N ILE A 504 -19.48 -6.24 -1.36
CA ILE A 504 -19.04 -7.64 -1.41
C ILE A 504 -18.74 -8.15 0.01
N TRP A 505 -18.05 -7.34 0.81
CA TRP A 505 -17.79 -7.67 2.23
C TRP A 505 -19.10 -7.90 3.00
N LYS A 506 -20.09 -7.02 2.82
CA LYS A 506 -21.41 -7.17 3.48
C LYS A 506 -22.08 -8.50 3.13
N ARG A 507 -21.94 -8.91 1.87
CA ARG A 507 -22.56 -10.15 1.39
C ARG A 507 -21.94 -11.39 2.05
N TYR A 508 -20.61 -11.42 2.18
CA TYR A 508 -19.88 -12.62 2.62
C TYR A 508 -19.28 -12.53 4.03
N GLY A 509 -19.19 -11.35 4.62
CA GLY A 509 -18.45 -11.15 5.86
C GLY A 509 -16.94 -11.27 5.67
N ALA A 510 -16.47 -11.25 4.44
CA ALA A 510 -15.06 -11.28 4.04
C ALA A 510 -15.00 -10.98 2.55
N LEU A 511 -13.83 -10.55 2.07
CA LEU A 511 -13.64 -10.23 0.66
C LEU A 511 -12.95 -11.42 -0.03
N PRO A 512 -13.63 -12.13 -0.95
CA PRO A 512 -12.98 -13.27 -1.61
C PRO A 512 -11.79 -12.81 -2.44
N GLU A 513 -10.79 -13.66 -2.57
CA GLU A 513 -9.55 -13.35 -3.30
C GLU A 513 -9.83 -12.92 -4.73
N ARG A 514 -10.84 -13.54 -5.35
CA ARG A 514 -11.28 -13.17 -6.70
C ARG A 514 -12.80 -13.29 -6.79
N TYR A 515 -13.44 -12.21 -7.25
CA TYR A 515 -14.90 -12.10 -7.36
C TYR A 515 -15.29 -11.88 -8.82
N ASN A 516 -16.20 -12.68 -9.34
CA ASN A 516 -16.74 -12.53 -10.69
C ASN A 516 -17.98 -11.62 -10.62
N TRP A 517 -17.85 -10.41 -11.18
CA TRP A 517 -18.91 -9.41 -11.11
C TRP A 517 -20.06 -9.71 -12.08
N GLN A 518 -19.82 -10.48 -13.14
CA GLN A 518 -20.86 -10.88 -14.06
C GLN A 518 -21.70 -12.04 -13.50
N LEU A 519 -21.04 -13.03 -12.90
CA LEU A 519 -21.71 -14.18 -12.29
C LEU A 519 -22.18 -13.90 -10.86
N GLN A 520 -21.75 -12.80 -10.27
CA GLN A 520 -22.04 -12.40 -8.88
C GLN A 520 -21.69 -13.50 -7.89
N ALA A 521 -20.49 -14.07 -8.04
CA ALA A 521 -20.03 -15.19 -7.23
C ALA A 521 -18.49 -15.15 -7.10
N PRO A 522 -17.94 -15.71 -6.02
CA PRO A 522 -16.48 -15.83 -5.90
C PRO A 522 -15.91 -16.85 -6.89
N ASP A 523 -14.93 -16.43 -7.68
CA ASP A 523 -14.14 -17.36 -8.52
C ASP A 523 -13.04 -18.03 -7.68
N VAL A 524 -12.45 -17.28 -6.73
CA VAL A 524 -11.47 -17.81 -5.77
C VAL A 524 -11.99 -17.41 -4.39
N PRO A 525 -12.60 -18.34 -3.65
CA PRO A 525 -13.41 -17.97 -2.49
C PRO A 525 -12.66 -17.84 -1.17
N PHE A 526 -11.32 -17.82 -1.17
CA PHE A 526 -10.62 -17.72 0.10
C PHE A 526 -10.27 -16.26 0.45
N TYR A 527 -10.06 -16.02 1.74
CA TYR A 527 -9.74 -14.70 2.29
C TYR A 527 -8.58 -14.86 3.29
N PRO A 528 -7.36 -14.47 2.89
CA PRO A 528 -6.17 -14.60 3.75
C PRO A 528 -5.93 -13.38 4.65
N LEU A 529 -6.98 -12.81 5.21
CA LEU A 529 -6.92 -11.67 6.14
C LEU A 529 -6.41 -10.37 5.49
N ARG A 530 -6.64 -10.18 4.21
CA ARG A 530 -6.11 -9.07 3.42
C ARG A 530 -6.58 -7.70 3.93
N PRO A 531 -5.69 -6.69 3.91
CA PRO A 531 -5.93 -5.38 4.51
C PRO A 531 -6.48 -4.31 3.55
N GLU A 532 -6.55 -4.56 2.24
CA GLU A 532 -6.75 -3.48 1.26
C GLU A 532 -8.05 -2.71 1.44
N LEU A 533 -9.13 -3.40 1.82
CA LEU A 533 -10.40 -2.72 2.11
C LEU A 533 -10.28 -1.84 3.37
N VAL A 534 -9.62 -2.35 4.40
CA VAL A 534 -9.38 -1.58 5.65
C VAL A 534 -8.51 -0.36 5.36
N GLU A 535 -7.48 -0.52 4.54
CA GLU A 535 -6.58 0.55 4.11
C GLU A 535 -7.37 1.70 3.48
N SER A 536 -8.20 1.38 2.48
CA SER A 536 -9.04 2.37 1.81
C SER A 536 -10.06 3.00 2.76
N THR A 537 -10.62 2.20 3.67
CA THR A 537 -11.57 2.67 4.68
C THR A 537 -10.91 3.71 5.60
N TYR A 538 -9.69 3.41 6.07
CA TYR A 538 -8.91 4.32 6.91
C TYR A 538 -8.62 5.65 6.16
N LEU A 539 -8.12 5.56 4.93
CA LEU A 539 -7.76 6.76 4.16
C LEU A 539 -9.00 7.60 3.81
N LEU A 540 -10.12 6.97 3.49
CA LEU A 540 -11.38 7.68 3.25
C LEU A 540 -11.90 8.35 4.51
N TYR A 541 -11.75 7.70 5.67
CA TYR A 541 -12.11 8.36 6.94
C TYR A 541 -11.26 9.61 7.17
N GLN A 542 -9.95 9.53 6.93
CA GLN A 542 -9.07 10.70 7.11
C GLN A 542 -9.44 11.82 6.14
N ALA A 543 -9.85 11.50 4.92
CA ALA A 543 -10.21 12.49 3.90
C ALA A 543 -11.58 13.12 4.12
N THR A 544 -12.55 12.39 4.67
CA THR A 544 -13.95 12.83 4.76
C THR A 544 -14.42 13.08 6.19
N LYS A 545 -13.82 12.43 7.16
CA LYS A 545 -14.27 12.38 8.57
C LYS A 545 -15.74 11.92 8.67
N ASN A 546 -16.21 11.13 7.71
CA ASN A 546 -17.56 10.61 7.75
C ASN A 546 -17.63 9.36 8.63
N PRO A 547 -18.51 9.34 9.65
CA PRO A 547 -18.61 8.19 10.57
C PRO A 547 -18.99 6.87 9.88
N PHE A 548 -19.47 6.93 8.64
CA PHE A 548 -19.75 5.72 7.86
C PHE A 548 -18.53 4.79 7.81
N TYR A 549 -17.32 5.35 7.66
CA TYR A 549 -16.10 4.56 7.58
C TYR A 549 -15.72 3.92 8.92
N LEU A 550 -16.09 4.57 10.03
CA LEU A 550 -15.96 3.94 11.36
C LEU A 550 -16.90 2.73 11.47
N HIS A 551 -18.11 2.86 10.93
CA HIS A 551 -19.06 1.74 10.86
C HIS A 551 -18.51 0.58 10.01
N VAL A 552 -17.93 0.89 8.86
CA VAL A 552 -17.30 -0.14 8.00
C VAL A 552 -16.19 -0.86 8.77
N GLY A 553 -15.32 -0.11 9.45
CA GLY A 553 -14.25 -0.68 10.27
C GLY A 553 -14.78 -1.58 11.39
N MET A 554 -15.84 -1.16 12.05
CA MET A 554 -16.50 -1.97 13.09
C MET A 554 -17.03 -3.27 12.52
N ASP A 555 -17.68 -3.22 11.35
CA ASP A 555 -18.20 -4.40 10.67
C ASP A 555 -17.06 -5.37 10.32
N ILE A 556 -15.96 -4.85 9.79
CA ILE A 556 -14.78 -5.66 9.44
C ILE A 556 -14.20 -6.31 10.72
N LEU A 557 -14.03 -5.54 11.78
CA LEU A 557 -13.50 -6.05 13.06
C LEU A 557 -14.38 -7.17 13.61
N GLN A 558 -15.69 -6.98 13.60
CA GLN A 558 -16.64 -7.99 14.06
C GLN A 558 -16.58 -9.27 13.23
N SER A 559 -16.46 -9.13 11.90
CA SER A 559 -16.32 -10.28 10.99
C SER A 559 -15.03 -11.04 11.25
N LEU A 560 -13.92 -10.34 11.46
CA LEU A 560 -12.63 -10.97 11.78
C LEU A 560 -12.73 -11.78 13.09
N GLU A 561 -13.29 -11.18 14.13
CA GLU A 561 -13.46 -11.87 15.42
C GLU A 561 -14.38 -13.09 15.29
N LYS A 562 -15.48 -12.94 14.56
CA LYS A 562 -16.49 -14.00 14.43
C LYS A 562 -16.02 -15.17 13.56
N TYR A 563 -15.41 -14.87 12.42
CA TYR A 563 -15.17 -15.88 11.38
C TYR A 563 -13.72 -16.38 11.32
N THR A 564 -12.75 -15.58 11.73
CA THR A 564 -11.33 -15.93 11.53
C THR A 564 -10.60 -16.28 12.82
N LYS A 565 -11.13 -15.93 13.98
CA LYS A 565 -10.46 -16.21 15.25
C LYS A 565 -10.25 -17.71 15.43
N ALA A 566 -9.06 -18.09 15.85
CA ALA A 566 -8.62 -19.46 15.98
C ALA A 566 -8.13 -19.74 17.41
N LYS A 567 -7.64 -20.93 17.66
CA LYS A 567 -7.10 -21.33 18.96
C LYS A 567 -5.92 -20.44 19.37
N CYS A 568 -5.07 -20.08 18.41
CA CYS A 568 -3.86 -19.29 18.64
C CYS A 568 -3.76 -18.24 17.54
N GLY A 569 -4.52 -17.16 17.65
CA GLY A 569 -4.48 -16.09 16.64
C GLY A 569 -5.65 -16.14 15.66
N TYR A 570 -5.42 -15.76 14.43
CA TYR A 570 -6.46 -15.59 13.41
C TYR A 570 -6.08 -16.35 12.14
N ALA A 571 -7.06 -17.06 11.57
CA ALA A 571 -6.84 -17.97 10.46
C ALA A 571 -7.43 -17.43 9.15
N THR A 572 -6.74 -17.67 8.05
CA THR A 572 -7.25 -17.50 6.70
C THR A 572 -8.59 -18.23 6.54
N LEU A 573 -9.58 -17.60 5.91
CA LEU A 573 -10.79 -18.31 5.49
C LEU A 573 -10.51 -19.04 4.18
N HIS A 574 -10.65 -20.36 4.21
CA HIS A 574 -10.52 -21.17 3.00
C HIS A 574 -11.67 -20.89 2.04
N HIS A 575 -12.86 -20.62 2.58
CA HIS A 575 -14.05 -20.35 1.77
C HIS A 575 -14.94 -19.30 2.45
N VAL A 576 -15.16 -18.17 1.76
CA VAL A 576 -15.87 -17.02 2.35
C VAL A 576 -17.36 -17.32 2.61
N VAL A 577 -17.97 -18.26 1.88
CA VAL A 577 -19.36 -18.64 2.09
C VAL A 577 -19.47 -19.65 3.23
N GLU A 578 -18.68 -20.71 3.18
CA GLU A 578 -18.72 -21.82 4.14
C GLU A 578 -18.03 -21.48 5.46
N LYS A 579 -17.17 -20.45 5.48
CA LYS A 579 -16.39 -20.01 6.65
C LYS A 579 -15.44 -21.09 7.19
N THR A 580 -15.02 -22.02 6.34
CA THR A 580 -13.97 -22.97 6.68
C THR A 580 -12.62 -22.25 6.77
N LYS A 581 -11.73 -22.75 7.63
CA LYS A 581 -10.46 -22.09 7.93
C LYS A 581 -9.27 -22.86 7.36
N GLU A 582 -8.22 -22.09 6.99
CA GLU A 582 -6.91 -22.63 6.63
C GLU A 582 -5.92 -22.31 7.74
N ASP A 583 -4.98 -23.21 7.99
CA ASP A 583 -4.00 -23.08 9.07
C ASP A 583 -2.86 -22.14 8.67
N ARG A 584 -3.19 -20.86 8.55
CA ARG A 584 -2.24 -19.83 8.12
C ARG A 584 -2.68 -18.46 8.64
N MET A 585 -1.75 -17.77 9.31
CA MET A 585 -1.88 -16.35 9.65
C MET A 585 -0.75 -15.59 8.91
N GLU A 586 -1.10 -14.89 7.86
CA GLU A 586 -0.15 -14.08 7.08
C GLU A 586 0.46 -12.99 7.96
N SER A 587 1.74 -12.70 7.75
CA SER A 587 2.45 -11.66 8.54
C SER A 587 1.78 -10.31 8.41
N PHE A 588 1.22 -9.97 7.22
CA PHE A 588 0.55 -8.70 7.00
C PHE A 588 -0.73 -8.51 7.81
N PHE A 589 -1.27 -9.57 8.41
CA PHE A 589 -2.40 -9.39 9.33
C PHE A 589 -2.01 -8.45 10.47
N LEU A 590 -0.81 -8.65 11.03
CA LEU A 590 -0.29 -7.80 12.12
C LEU A 590 0.31 -6.49 11.60
N SER A 591 0.99 -6.53 10.46
CA SER A 591 1.65 -5.33 9.92
C SER A 591 0.67 -4.35 9.27
N GLU A 592 -0.47 -4.81 8.80
CA GLU A 592 -1.41 -3.99 8.02
C GLU A 592 -2.84 -4.02 8.56
N THR A 593 -3.52 -5.18 8.51
CA THR A 593 -4.95 -5.26 8.85
C THR A 593 -5.21 -4.71 10.25
N CYS A 594 -4.43 -5.15 11.24
CA CYS A 594 -4.53 -4.65 12.60
C CYS A 594 -4.12 -3.18 12.72
N LYS A 595 -3.07 -2.78 12.00
CA LYS A 595 -2.56 -1.39 12.04
C LYS A 595 -3.61 -0.41 11.51
N TYR A 596 -4.18 -0.67 10.33
CA TYR A 596 -5.18 0.24 9.75
C TYR A 596 -6.45 0.29 10.57
N LEU A 597 -6.91 -0.84 11.12
CA LEU A 597 -8.08 -0.85 12.02
C LEU A 597 -7.79 -0.05 13.30
N TYR A 598 -6.62 -0.23 13.89
CA TYR A 598 -6.22 0.53 15.09
C TYR A 598 -6.22 2.03 14.81
N LEU A 599 -5.57 2.43 13.70
CA LEU A 599 -5.46 3.84 13.30
C LEU A 599 -6.83 4.45 12.97
N LEU A 600 -7.74 3.66 12.41
CA LEU A 600 -9.10 4.11 12.12
C LEU A 600 -9.83 4.57 13.40
N PHE A 601 -9.61 3.84 14.51
CA PHE A 601 -10.30 4.10 15.77
C PHE A 601 -9.50 5.00 16.72
N ASP A 602 -8.22 5.28 16.44
CA ASP A 602 -7.37 6.14 17.26
C ASP A 602 -7.19 7.51 16.61
N GLU A 603 -8.13 8.41 16.80
CA GLU A 603 -8.12 9.74 16.17
C GLU A 603 -6.94 10.60 16.61
N GLU A 604 -6.41 10.36 17.79
CA GLU A 604 -5.31 11.17 18.36
C GLU A 604 -3.93 10.59 18.00
N ASN A 605 -3.88 9.54 17.19
CA ASN A 605 -2.61 8.88 16.87
C ASN A 605 -1.65 9.84 16.17
N PRO A 606 -0.37 9.84 16.55
CA PRO A 606 0.63 10.70 15.90
C PRO A 606 0.76 10.53 14.40
N VAL A 607 0.41 9.37 13.85
CA VAL A 607 0.50 9.10 12.40
C VAL A 607 -0.30 10.13 11.59
N HIS A 608 -1.49 10.50 12.06
CA HIS A 608 -2.36 11.44 11.33
C HIS A 608 -2.61 12.74 12.09
N LYS A 609 -1.86 12.99 13.15
CA LYS A 609 -2.00 14.23 13.92
C LYS A 609 -1.39 15.41 13.15
N SER A 610 -2.02 16.57 13.29
CA SER A 610 -1.59 17.80 12.60
C SER A 610 -0.10 18.10 12.88
N GLY A 611 0.64 18.38 11.84
CA GLY A 611 2.06 18.68 11.90
C GLY A 611 2.99 17.49 11.69
N ASN A 612 2.47 16.29 11.81
CA ASN A 612 3.23 15.06 11.47
C ASN A 612 2.96 14.70 10.01
N LYS A 613 3.96 14.17 9.36
CA LYS A 613 3.87 13.78 7.96
C LYS A 613 4.39 12.36 7.80
N TYR A 614 3.48 11.44 7.65
CA TYR A 614 3.78 10.03 7.45
C TYR A 614 3.12 9.52 6.18
N MET A 615 3.73 8.51 5.61
CA MET A 615 3.20 7.76 4.47
C MET A 615 3.35 6.27 4.76
N PHE A 616 2.45 5.47 4.22
CA PHE A 616 2.53 4.02 4.32
C PHE A 616 3.18 3.45 3.06
N THR A 617 4.09 2.49 3.24
CA THR A 617 4.56 1.66 2.13
C THR A 617 3.45 0.69 1.71
N THR A 618 3.67 -0.08 0.67
CA THR A 618 2.67 -1.05 0.20
C THR A 618 2.39 -2.16 1.21
N GLU A 619 3.31 -2.43 2.14
CA GLU A 619 3.12 -3.39 3.24
C GLU A 619 2.63 -2.68 4.52
N GLY A 620 2.23 -1.42 4.42
CA GLY A 620 1.70 -0.67 5.54
C GLY A 620 2.74 -0.16 6.54
N HIS A 621 4.01 -0.20 6.20
CA HIS A 621 5.07 0.33 7.07
C HIS A 621 5.07 1.85 7.00
N ILE A 622 5.17 2.51 8.16
CA ILE A 622 5.16 3.97 8.19
C ILE A 622 6.56 4.52 7.94
N VAL A 623 6.62 5.53 7.09
CA VAL A 623 7.84 6.28 6.84
C VAL A 623 7.54 7.77 6.95
N SER A 624 8.47 8.55 7.48
CA SER A 624 8.29 9.99 7.59
C SER A 624 8.51 10.66 6.23
N VAL A 625 7.61 11.57 5.87
CA VAL A 625 7.75 12.42 4.69
C VAL A 625 8.55 13.64 5.13
N ASP A 626 9.84 13.62 4.88
CA ASP A 626 10.82 14.46 5.55
C ASP A 626 11.75 15.08 4.49
N LYS A 627 12.23 16.26 4.77
CA LYS A 627 13.07 17.04 3.86
C LYS A 627 14.35 16.29 3.47
N ARG A 628 14.91 15.49 4.38
CA ARG A 628 16.13 14.71 4.11
C ARG A 628 15.99 13.75 2.92
N PHE A 629 14.76 13.29 2.63
CA PHE A 629 14.50 12.42 1.48
C PHE A 629 14.26 13.20 0.19
N ARG A 630 14.16 14.54 0.26
CA ARG A 630 13.92 15.40 -0.89
C ARG A 630 15.15 16.22 -1.31
N ASP A 631 16.16 16.24 -0.48
CA ASP A 631 17.40 16.93 -0.82
C ASP A 631 18.08 16.20 -1.99
N SER A 632 18.44 16.94 -3.02
CA SER A 632 18.99 16.40 -4.28
C SER A 632 20.46 16.02 -4.11
N LEU A 633 20.68 14.96 -3.32
CA LEU A 633 22.04 14.47 -3.02
C LEU A 633 22.71 13.80 -4.22
N TRP A 634 21.94 13.41 -5.23
CA TRP A 634 22.48 12.68 -6.38
C TRP A 634 21.95 13.09 -7.74
N GLN A 635 21.53 14.33 -7.92
CA GLN A 635 21.10 14.78 -9.24
C GLN A 635 22.19 14.55 -10.32
N ASP A 636 23.45 14.55 -9.89
CA ASP A 636 24.58 14.33 -10.79
C ASP A 636 25.01 12.85 -10.90
N THR A 637 24.45 11.95 -10.09
CA THR A 637 24.89 10.54 -10.04
C THR A 637 23.82 9.54 -10.44
N LEU A 638 22.56 9.93 -10.43
CA LEU A 638 21.50 9.10 -11.01
C LEU A 638 21.64 9.13 -12.53
N PRO A 639 21.39 8.01 -13.22
CA PRO A 639 21.57 7.99 -14.67
C PRO A 639 20.64 9.01 -15.32
N GLY A 640 21.25 10.09 -15.77
CA GLY A 640 20.59 11.02 -16.66
C GLY A 640 20.37 10.34 -17.99
N GLU A 641 19.33 10.70 -18.68
CA GLU A 641 19.18 10.30 -20.08
C GLU A 641 20.42 10.75 -20.85
N GLU A 642 20.99 9.83 -21.60
CA GLU A 642 22.03 10.21 -22.55
C GLU A 642 21.47 11.30 -23.44
N ASP A 643 22.16 12.41 -23.44
CA ASP A 643 21.94 13.68 -24.05
C ASP A 643 21.09 13.65 -25.32
N SER A 644 19.85 14.10 -25.24
CA SER A 644 19.21 14.74 -26.36
C SER A 644 18.99 16.20 -25.96
N THR A 645 20.04 16.99 -26.15
CA THR A 645 20.08 18.39 -25.82
C THR A 645 19.12 19.19 -26.71
N GLU A 646 18.03 19.63 -26.21
CA GLU A 646 17.46 20.92 -26.56
C GLU A 646 16.90 21.56 -25.30
N UNK A 647 17.50 22.44 -24.84
CA UNK A 647 17.24 23.09 -23.71
C UNK A 647 16.01 23.77 -23.84
N ILE A 648 15.12 23.25 -23.39
CA ILE A 648 13.87 23.97 -23.14
C ILE A 648 14.16 24.97 -22.05
N LYS A 649 14.23 26.21 -22.44
CA LYS A 649 14.32 27.34 -21.51
C LYS A 649 13.24 27.18 -20.43
N SER A 650 13.68 27.09 -19.19
CA SER A 650 12.80 27.11 -18.03
C SER A 650 12.03 28.42 -18.03
N ASN A 651 10.81 28.43 -18.47
CA ASN A 651 9.89 29.51 -18.16
C ASN A 651 9.69 29.47 -16.64
N GLU A 652 10.17 30.49 -15.98
CA GLU A 652 9.89 30.71 -14.55
C GLU A 652 8.39 30.63 -14.34
N LEU A 653 7.96 29.52 -13.80
CA LEU A 653 6.60 29.40 -13.27
C LEU A 653 6.52 30.37 -12.09
N LYS A 654 5.86 31.51 -12.32
CA LYS A 654 5.53 32.44 -11.25
C LYS A 654 4.92 31.63 -10.11
N ALA A 655 5.56 31.67 -8.95
CA ALA A 655 5.07 31.04 -7.75
C ALA A 655 3.66 31.54 -7.46
N VAL A 656 2.67 30.74 -7.74
CA VAL A 656 1.30 31.01 -7.36
C VAL A 656 1.24 30.76 -5.85
N ASN A 657 1.03 31.81 -5.09
CA ASN A 657 0.83 31.75 -3.65
C ASN A 657 -0.45 30.98 -3.36
N PHE A 658 -0.33 29.67 -3.17
CA PHE A 658 -1.42 28.86 -2.67
C PHE A 658 -1.42 28.95 -1.15
N SER A 659 -2.22 29.83 -0.59
CA SER A 659 -2.48 29.86 0.85
C SER A 659 -3.56 28.82 1.16
N SER A 660 -3.29 27.55 0.90
CA SER A 660 -4.19 26.51 1.31
C SER A 660 -3.72 25.90 2.64
N ASN A 661 -4.55 26.01 3.66
CA ASN A 661 -4.28 25.36 4.93
C ASN A 661 -4.58 23.87 4.79
N CYS A 662 -3.54 23.08 4.59
CA CYS A 662 -3.65 21.64 4.40
C CYS A 662 -3.96 20.88 5.68
N ASN A 663 -3.98 21.56 6.80
CA ASN A 663 -4.20 20.91 8.10
C ASN A 663 -5.68 20.70 8.41
N ARG A 664 -6.56 21.18 7.54
CA ARG A 664 -8.01 21.06 7.76
C ARG A 664 -8.68 20.52 6.51
N VAL A 665 -9.45 19.46 6.68
CA VAL A 665 -10.31 18.97 5.61
C VAL A 665 -11.30 20.08 5.25
N PRO A 666 -11.40 20.48 3.96
CA PRO A 666 -12.38 21.49 3.57
C PRO A 666 -13.79 21.10 4.00
N ASP A 667 -14.56 22.08 4.43
CA ASP A 667 -15.91 21.82 4.96
C ASP A 667 -16.82 21.14 3.92
N GLU A 668 -16.65 21.44 2.64
CA GLU A 668 -17.37 20.77 1.57
C GLU A 668 -17.00 19.30 1.39
N ARG A 669 -15.84 18.87 1.91
CA ARG A 669 -15.41 17.47 1.89
C ARG A 669 -15.68 16.74 3.21
N ARG A 670 -15.94 17.49 4.27
CA ARG A 670 -16.28 16.87 5.56
C ARG A 670 -17.65 16.21 5.42
N TYR A 671 -17.69 14.96 5.87
CA TYR A 671 -18.89 14.15 5.78
C TYR A 671 -19.40 13.97 4.34
N LEU A 672 -18.50 14.14 3.37
CA LEU A 672 -18.81 13.90 1.96
C LEU A 672 -19.18 12.43 1.78
N LEU A 673 -20.38 12.23 1.73
CA LEU A 673 -21.22 11.09 1.61
C LEU A 673 -22.58 11.76 1.82
N PRO A 674 -23.62 11.16 1.73
CA PRO A 674 -23.81 9.78 1.42
C PRO A 674 -23.96 9.63 -0.07
N LEU A 675 -23.65 8.45 -0.44
CA LEU A 675 -24.13 7.98 -1.71
C LEU A 675 -25.65 7.96 -1.67
N LYS A 676 -26.27 8.35 -2.75
CA LYS A 676 -27.74 8.34 -2.83
C LYS A 676 -28.25 6.92 -2.66
N SER A 677 -29.42 6.78 -2.07
CA SER A 677 -30.02 5.46 -1.82
C SER A 677 -30.17 4.64 -3.09
N ASN A 678 -30.43 5.28 -4.23
CA ASN A 678 -30.48 4.59 -5.52
C ASN A 678 -29.13 4.00 -5.92
N TYR A 679 -28.04 4.76 -5.74
CA TYR A 679 -26.68 4.25 -6.00
C TYR A 679 -26.37 3.05 -5.11
N MET A 680 -26.66 3.15 -3.81
CA MET A 680 -26.40 2.05 -2.87
C MET A 680 -27.18 0.80 -3.25
N ARG A 681 -28.42 0.93 -3.66
CA ARG A 681 -29.23 -0.20 -4.16
C ARG A 681 -28.66 -0.80 -5.43
N GLN A 682 -28.18 0.04 -6.35
CA GLN A 682 -27.52 -0.44 -7.58
C GLN A 682 -26.28 -1.29 -7.24
N ILE A 683 -25.45 -0.80 -6.32
CA ILE A 683 -24.25 -1.50 -5.86
C ILE A 683 -24.65 -2.84 -5.20
N ASP A 684 -25.65 -2.83 -4.32
CA ASP A 684 -26.09 -4.05 -3.62
C ASP A 684 -26.63 -5.09 -4.61
N ARG A 685 -27.34 -4.67 -5.64
CA ARG A 685 -27.79 -5.56 -6.73
C ARG A 685 -26.60 -6.05 -7.56
N MET A 686 -25.66 -5.16 -7.88
CA MET A 686 -24.48 -5.47 -8.69
C MET A 686 -23.63 -6.56 -8.07
N VAL A 687 -23.56 -6.62 -6.74
CA VAL A 687 -22.80 -7.66 -6.03
C VAL A 687 -23.66 -8.84 -5.57
N GLY A 688 -24.94 -8.86 -5.91
CA GLY A 688 -25.85 -9.96 -5.53
C GLY A 688 -26.22 -9.98 -4.05
N LEU A 689 -26.18 -8.84 -3.38
CA LEU A 689 -26.56 -8.73 -1.96
C LEU A 689 -28.10 -8.66 -1.82
N ILE A 690 -28.81 -8.04 -2.80
CA ILE A 690 -30.28 -7.97 -2.89
C ILE A 690 -30.75 -8.34 -4.29
#